data_847531c05865e9bfe96774cb20220b16
#
_entry.id   847531c05865e9bfe96774cb20220b16
#
_cell.length_a   1.000
_cell.length_b   1.000
_cell.length_c   1.000
_cell.angle_alpha   90.00
_cell.angle_beta   90.00
_cell.angle_gamma   90.00
#
_symmetry.space_group_name_H-M   'P 1'
#
loop_
_entity.id
_entity.type
_entity.pdbx_description
1 polymer ?
#
loop_
_entity_poly.entity_id
_entity_poly.type
_entity_poly.pdbx_seq_one_letter_code
_entity_poly.pdbx_strand_id
1 'polypeptide(L)'
;MRRFGFAIFAFALMVAGCTPPDNLPEEGGGDDVVLPPAELTSIVAKIDNQTRVSATVGADETVRMFWSATDELLVTDRAKMATFKLTSGDGSNTATFSGGLAIGDKPIYALYPAASANLGASGRVLVSIPEEQTYSAVRGTNLKDKLVLFGHSEDNQTFEFTPAGSIIRFDVKLHEGREIRSVKMSIERLGLTGEGEVDLASGSIGVTDTKSVTLSYATPSKTTSSDGWVFVAPVNFKSAVGDIYYDIETDAGAYTFCYNPDEKFVAGGIYTISLSIDDFERAPMKEALSEGKYYCDIEEKEDDGDGDEVVDPDAGKLVQGAIYYTDGTPAVGVSVSDGFTVVQTAADGTYSFEPHIDTWYVYYSLPADAKVQVNDKGQPTFFTKYDETTSIYNFRLTKMAGGKENRFSLFCLADPQCATSANRTRFVQESVPDIREHVATKSWSCYGVTLGDIVSSGDSRNTQPQMPYMRDHMAYDRVGLPIFQTMGNHDYTYFNGSDPLAADETSSTPNIKAQRAFEDLFGPINYSWNRGDTHIVSMRDMLWTKLTSGGGYKLAFSDEQVEWLRQDLSFVPKDKLVILCVHIPLVNSSEKSVQQVISMLAEYQEAHIMSGHTHYMRNEPTLSKGVYEHVHAAVCGAWWYANTNGDGSPNGYGVYDIEGNTIKNWYYKGVNTNMDDVSYQIRLYRGDHKSGGSKEYYAQQHGDGVLLANVFNSDPSWTVKVYENGTYTGNMVRMPNKKEIPAKGTGVDNPTKPSVNSSQDWWAIGYLVGVKGRSRDSYSTNGFHLYKYTLKDKNAAVRVEATDQFGNVYSATTITEDYDYSLMSVK
;
A
#
# COMPACT_ATOMS: atom_id res chain seq x y z
N MET A 1 33.44 41.04 -15.50
CA MET A 1 33.57 41.48 -16.89
C MET A 1 33.65 40.26 -17.79
N ARG A 2 32.72 40.10 -18.61
CA ARG A 2 32.48 39.56 -19.95
C ARG A 2 31.17 38.80 -20.06
N ARG A 3 30.28 39.43 -20.78
CA ARG A 3 28.99 38.91 -21.27
C ARG A 3 29.27 38.09 -22.55
N PHE A 4 28.45 37.02 -22.74
CA PHE A 4 28.06 36.42 -24.03
C PHE A 4 26.67 35.82 -23.74
N GLY A 5 25.57 36.09 -24.35
CA GLY A 5 25.29 36.36 -25.78
C GLY A 5 24.42 35.19 -26.29
N PHE A 6 23.05 35.31 -26.11
CA PHE A 6 22.07 34.35 -26.68
C PHE A 6 22.04 34.50 -28.21
N ALA A 7 22.04 33.37 -28.90
CA ALA A 7 21.67 33.29 -30.31
C ALA A 7 20.51 32.34 -30.50
N ILE A 8 19.39 32.87 -30.96
CA ILE A 8 18.17 32.15 -31.36
C ILE A 8 18.40 31.75 -32.84
N PHE A 9 18.24 30.45 -33.16
CA PHE A 9 18.14 29.95 -34.51
C PHE A 9 16.68 29.56 -34.80
N ALA A 10 16.08 30.32 -35.72
CA ALA A 10 14.84 29.99 -36.39
C ALA A 10 15.12 29.13 -37.61
N PHE A 11 14.46 27.98 -37.75
CA PHE A 11 14.48 27.19 -38.98
C PHE A 11 13.17 27.43 -39.72
N ALA A 12 13.32 28.02 -40.93
CA ALA A 12 12.24 28.13 -41.89
C ALA A 12 12.28 26.93 -42.83
N LEU A 13 11.17 26.23 -43.01
CA LEU A 13 11.01 25.20 -44.04
C LEU A 13 10.33 25.83 -45.26
N MET A 14 11.02 25.79 -46.40
CA MET A 14 10.46 26.08 -47.72
C MET A 14 9.72 24.87 -48.26
N VAL A 15 8.51 25.08 -48.75
CA VAL A 15 7.85 24.16 -49.67
C VAL A 15 7.64 24.87 -50.99
N ALA A 16 8.17 24.25 -52.03
CA ALA A 16 8.05 24.71 -53.41
C ALA A 16 6.70 24.33 -54.03
N GLY A 17 6.21 25.26 -54.84
CA GLY A 17 4.89 25.23 -55.40
C GLY A 17 4.75 24.52 -56.75
N CYS A 18 3.50 24.40 -57.13
CA CYS A 18 3.04 24.33 -58.53
C CYS A 18 1.70 25.08 -58.65
N THR A 19 1.67 26.05 -59.54
CA THR A 19 0.50 26.88 -59.91
C THR A 19 0.08 26.54 -61.36
N PRO A 20 -0.95 27.19 -61.93
CA PRO A 20 -2.38 26.85 -61.91
C PRO A 20 -2.95 26.74 -63.37
N PRO A 21 -4.26 26.85 -63.65
CA PRO A 21 -4.69 28.03 -64.41
C PRO A 21 -6.08 28.63 -64.03
N ASP A 22 -6.17 29.89 -64.39
CA ASP A 22 -7.25 30.89 -64.28
C ASP A 22 -8.63 30.52 -64.74
N ASN A 23 -9.65 31.07 -64.05
CA ASN A 23 -10.58 32.14 -64.55
C ASN A 23 -11.79 32.28 -63.66
N LEU A 24 -11.94 33.43 -63.08
CA LEU A 24 -12.94 34.37 -62.64
C LEU A 24 -14.46 34.02 -62.84
N PRO A 25 -15.44 34.59 -62.03
CA PRO A 25 -15.41 35.99 -61.60
C PRO A 25 -15.74 36.26 -60.12
N GLU A 26 -15.43 37.46 -59.66
CA GLU A 26 -15.84 38.09 -58.42
C GLU A 26 -17.35 38.25 -58.31
N GLU A 27 -17.93 37.88 -57.19
CA GLU A 27 -19.10 38.56 -56.64
C GLU A 27 -19.11 38.48 -55.07
N GLY A 28 -19.22 39.65 -54.51
CA GLY A 28 -20.00 39.95 -53.30
C GLY A 28 -19.39 39.57 -51.95
N GLY A 29 -18.94 40.61 -51.26
CA GLY A 29 -18.66 40.54 -49.83
C GLY A 29 -19.82 39.94 -49.05
N GLY A 30 -19.54 38.83 -48.37
CA GLY A 30 -20.33 38.29 -47.30
C GLY A 30 -19.65 38.61 -45.99
N ASP A 31 -20.27 39.49 -45.21
CA ASP A 31 -19.96 39.66 -43.81
C ASP A 31 -19.88 38.29 -43.13
N ASP A 32 -18.75 37.95 -42.52
CA ASP A 32 -18.66 36.86 -41.57
C ASP A 32 -19.67 37.20 -40.45
N VAL A 33 -20.87 36.68 -40.56
CA VAL A 33 -21.82 36.68 -39.46
C VAL A 33 -21.25 35.74 -38.42
N VAL A 34 -20.49 36.27 -37.48
CA VAL A 34 -20.20 35.59 -36.21
C VAL A 34 -21.56 35.35 -35.57
N LEU A 35 -22.07 34.14 -35.74
CA LEU A 35 -23.26 33.72 -35.02
C LEU A 35 -23.00 33.94 -33.54
N PRO A 36 -23.91 34.61 -32.80
CA PRO A 36 -23.72 34.72 -31.35
C PRO A 36 -23.58 33.32 -30.79
N PRO A 37 -22.75 33.14 -29.76
CA PRO A 37 -22.58 31.83 -29.12
C PRO A 37 -23.96 31.31 -28.71
N ALA A 38 -24.23 30.02 -28.93
CA ALA A 38 -25.49 29.39 -28.56
C ALA A 38 -25.76 29.68 -27.08
N GLU A 39 -26.92 30.19 -26.75
CA GLU A 39 -27.34 30.50 -25.39
C GLU A 39 -28.31 29.42 -24.90
N LEU A 40 -27.94 28.79 -23.77
CA LEU A 40 -28.84 27.89 -23.05
C LEU A 40 -29.85 28.73 -22.27
N THR A 41 -31.11 28.68 -22.67
CA THR A 41 -32.17 29.51 -22.06
C THR A 41 -33.11 28.73 -21.15
N SER A 42 -33.15 27.39 -21.28
CA SER A 42 -33.95 26.54 -20.42
C SER A 42 -33.34 25.12 -20.34
N ILE A 43 -33.61 24.46 -19.22
CA ILE A 43 -33.26 23.06 -18.97
C ILE A 43 -34.43 22.32 -18.35
N VAL A 44 -34.51 21.01 -18.57
CA VAL A 44 -35.40 20.11 -17.86
C VAL A 44 -34.60 19.37 -16.78
N ALA A 45 -35.05 19.55 -15.54
CA ALA A 45 -34.44 18.90 -14.38
C ALA A 45 -35.29 17.71 -13.93
N LYS A 46 -34.75 16.52 -13.90
CA LYS A 46 -35.37 15.30 -13.42
C LYS A 46 -34.66 14.79 -12.20
N ILE A 47 -35.41 14.37 -11.19
CA ILE A 47 -34.86 13.68 -10.01
C ILE A 47 -35.27 12.22 -10.14
N ASP A 48 -34.28 11.32 -10.10
CA ASP A 48 -34.51 9.88 -10.18
C ASP A 48 -35.39 9.41 -9.03
N ASN A 49 -36.30 8.46 -9.30
CA ASN A 49 -37.28 7.97 -8.34
C ASN A 49 -36.70 7.23 -7.13
N GLN A 50 -35.44 6.97 -7.13
CA GLN A 50 -34.72 6.40 -5.95
C GLN A 50 -34.08 7.48 -5.06
N THR A 51 -34.04 8.73 -5.51
CA THR A 51 -33.49 9.88 -4.78
C THR A 51 -34.43 11.08 -4.92
N ARG A 52 -34.92 11.69 -3.83
CA ARG A 52 -36.11 12.57 -3.90
C ARG A 52 -35.98 13.86 -3.05
N VAL A 53 -36.20 15.06 -3.65
CA VAL A 53 -36.12 16.39 -3.02
C VAL A 53 -37.46 16.94 -2.67
N SER A 54 -37.88 17.35 -1.75
CA SER A 54 -38.89 17.73 -0.77
C SER A 54 -39.23 16.48 0.01
N ALA A 55 -38.50 16.36 1.09
CA ALA A 55 -38.51 15.13 1.83
C ALA A 55 -39.82 14.94 2.57
N THR A 56 -40.69 14.12 2.04
CA THR A 56 -41.68 13.40 2.84
C THR A 56 -41.22 11.94 2.84
N VAL A 57 -40.85 11.43 4.00
CA VAL A 57 -40.58 10.01 4.16
C VAL A 57 -41.94 9.29 4.15
N GLY A 58 -42.15 8.42 3.16
CA GLY A 58 -43.33 7.56 3.11
C GLY A 58 -43.25 6.49 4.22
N ALA A 59 -44.31 5.73 4.40
CA ALA A 59 -44.35 4.57 5.29
C ALA A 59 -43.35 3.46 4.84
N ASP A 60 -42.88 3.56 3.61
CA ASP A 60 -41.90 2.67 2.97
C ASP A 60 -40.47 3.17 3.10
N GLU A 61 -40.17 4.07 4.06
CA GLU A 61 -38.85 4.68 4.32
C GLU A 61 -38.18 5.37 3.12
N THR A 62 -38.88 5.50 1.98
CA THR A 62 -38.34 6.20 0.81
C THR A 62 -38.41 7.72 0.98
N VAL A 63 -37.28 8.42 0.78
CA VAL A 63 -37.22 9.88 0.75
C VAL A 63 -37.69 10.36 -0.63
N ARG A 64 -38.84 11.03 -0.73
CA ARG A 64 -39.42 11.56 -1.97
C ARG A 64 -39.08 13.03 -2.11
N MET A 65 -38.45 13.40 -3.20
CA MET A 65 -38.02 14.75 -3.49
C MET A 65 -38.83 15.36 -4.65
N PHE A 66 -39.26 16.60 -4.50
CA PHE A 66 -40.02 17.34 -5.50
C PHE A 66 -39.53 18.76 -5.65
N TRP A 67 -39.45 19.26 -6.84
CA TRP A 67 -39.14 20.65 -7.13
C TRP A 67 -40.17 21.59 -6.53
N SER A 68 -39.75 22.77 -6.09
CA SER A 68 -40.59 23.79 -5.48
C SER A 68 -40.49 25.11 -6.24
N ALA A 69 -41.52 25.90 -6.25
CA ALA A 69 -41.60 27.15 -7.00
C ALA A 69 -40.46 28.16 -6.73
N THR A 70 -39.79 28.03 -5.58
CA THR A 70 -38.66 28.90 -5.18
C THR A 70 -37.29 28.27 -5.49
N ASP A 71 -37.26 27.09 -6.07
CA ASP A 71 -35.98 26.41 -6.32
C ASP A 71 -35.23 27.09 -7.46
N GLU A 72 -33.89 27.19 -7.24
CA GLU A 72 -32.95 27.74 -8.21
C GLU A 72 -31.77 26.79 -8.38
N LEU A 73 -31.28 26.67 -9.62
CA LEU A 73 -30.13 25.85 -10.00
C LEU A 73 -28.97 26.74 -10.39
N LEU A 74 -27.75 26.36 -9.97
CA LEU A 74 -26.53 26.86 -10.58
C LEU A 74 -26.20 26.01 -11.80
N VAL A 75 -26.09 26.63 -12.98
CA VAL A 75 -25.70 25.96 -14.21
C VAL A 75 -24.36 26.50 -14.67
N THR A 76 -23.42 25.62 -15.03
CA THR A 76 -22.04 26.00 -15.35
C THR A 76 -21.41 25.14 -16.43
N ASP A 77 -20.53 25.75 -17.27
CA ASP A 77 -19.60 25.09 -18.18
C ASP A 77 -18.17 25.04 -17.62
N ARG A 78 -18.00 25.31 -16.32
CA ARG A 78 -16.71 25.44 -15.58
C ARG A 78 -15.94 26.74 -15.86
N ALA A 79 -16.32 27.52 -16.84
CA ALA A 79 -15.73 28.84 -17.11
C ALA A 79 -16.71 29.97 -16.78
N LYS A 80 -18.00 29.69 -16.91
CA LYS A 80 -19.08 30.63 -16.62
C LYS A 80 -20.16 29.91 -15.82
N MET A 81 -20.99 30.66 -15.13
CA MET A 81 -22.14 30.16 -14.40
C MET A 81 -23.31 31.08 -14.56
N ALA A 82 -24.51 30.53 -14.41
CA ALA A 82 -25.77 31.29 -14.36
C ALA A 82 -26.76 30.61 -13.42
N THR A 83 -27.62 31.39 -12.81
CA THR A 83 -28.76 30.89 -12.01
C THR A 83 -29.93 30.67 -12.90
N PHE A 84 -30.52 29.47 -12.84
CA PHE A 84 -31.73 29.09 -13.52
C PHE A 84 -32.86 28.97 -12.49
N LYS A 85 -34.01 29.55 -12.77
CA LYS A 85 -35.18 29.58 -11.89
C LYS A 85 -36.28 28.67 -12.40
N LEU A 86 -36.96 28.00 -11.48
CA LEU A 86 -38.10 27.15 -11.84
C LEU A 86 -39.19 27.96 -12.53
N THR A 87 -39.67 27.45 -13.67
CA THR A 87 -40.75 28.05 -14.47
C THR A 87 -41.97 27.15 -14.61
N SER A 88 -41.82 25.85 -14.48
CA SER A 88 -42.92 24.89 -14.42
C SER A 88 -42.49 23.60 -13.73
N GLY A 89 -43.43 22.81 -13.21
CA GLY A 89 -43.16 21.53 -12.54
C GLY A 89 -43.11 21.65 -11.02
N ASP A 90 -43.64 22.69 -10.40
CA ASP A 90 -43.79 22.80 -8.95
C ASP A 90 -44.55 21.60 -8.38
N GLY A 91 -44.01 20.99 -7.32
CA GLY A 91 -44.57 19.78 -6.74
C GLY A 91 -44.31 18.50 -7.54
N SER A 92 -43.47 18.54 -8.56
CA SER A 92 -43.12 17.40 -9.42
C SER A 92 -41.65 17.00 -9.26
N ASN A 93 -41.34 15.74 -9.59
CA ASN A 93 -39.94 15.29 -9.71
C ASN A 93 -39.32 15.71 -11.06
N THR A 94 -40.07 16.29 -11.94
CA THR A 94 -39.60 16.83 -13.22
C THR A 94 -40.05 18.27 -13.35
N ALA A 95 -39.11 19.16 -13.59
CA ALA A 95 -39.40 20.59 -13.70
C ALA A 95 -38.59 21.25 -14.81
N THR A 96 -39.10 22.42 -15.30
CA THR A 96 -38.34 23.26 -16.23
C THR A 96 -37.79 24.46 -15.48
N PHE A 97 -36.53 24.74 -15.70
CA PHE A 97 -35.84 25.92 -15.19
C PHE A 97 -35.37 26.79 -16.34
N SER A 98 -35.45 28.10 -16.18
CA SER A 98 -35.06 29.07 -17.21
C SER A 98 -34.03 30.05 -16.67
N GLY A 99 -33.02 30.37 -17.52
CA GLY A 99 -31.94 31.30 -17.24
C GLY A 99 -31.24 31.69 -18.53
N GLY A 100 -29.98 32.11 -18.45
CA GLY A 100 -29.22 32.46 -19.64
C GLY A 100 -27.75 32.10 -19.43
N LEU A 101 -27.22 31.11 -20.13
CA LEU A 101 -25.81 30.75 -20.12
C LEU A 101 -25.30 30.59 -21.56
N ALA A 102 -24.35 31.43 -21.97
CA ALA A 102 -23.71 31.28 -23.27
C ALA A 102 -22.81 30.03 -23.21
N ILE A 103 -23.18 28.99 -23.98
CA ILE A 103 -22.50 27.70 -24.00
C ILE A 103 -21.56 27.57 -25.19
N GLY A 104 -20.47 26.87 -25.00
CA GLY A 104 -19.56 26.41 -26.05
C GLY A 104 -19.64 24.88 -26.19
N ASP A 105 -18.64 24.26 -26.76
CA ASP A 105 -18.54 22.80 -26.95
C ASP A 105 -18.18 22.02 -25.67
N LYS A 106 -18.33 22.62 -24.50
CA LYS A 106 -17.98 22.03 -23.20
C LYS A 106 -19.18 21.34 -22.54
N PRO A 107 -18.97 20.28 -21.74
CA PRO A 107 -19.99 19.71 -20.90
C PRO A 107 -20.57 20.76 -19.93
N ILE A 108 -21.89 20.69 -19.71
CA ILE A 108 -22.62 21.56 -18.78
C ILE A 108 -23.03 20.72 -17.57
N TYR A 109 -23.00 21.36 -16.41
CA TYR A 109 -23.34 20.77 -15.12
C TYR A 109 -24.36 21.65 -14.42
N ALA A 110 -25.23 21.03 -13.62
CA ALA A 110 -26.21 21.75 -12.84
C ALA A 110 -26.17 21.32 -11.37
N LEU A 111 -26.32 22.25 -10.44
CA LEU A 111 -26.28 22.01 -9.00
C LEU A 111 -27.47 22.68 -8.32
N TYR A 112 -27.98 22.02 -7.30
CA TYR A 112 -29.05 22.53 -6.40
C TYR A 112 -28.58 22.45 -4.94
N PRO A 113 -28.90 23.40 -4.08
CA PRO A 113 -29.49 24.71 -4.42
C PRO A 113 -28.42 25.70 -4.94
N ALA A 114 -28.83 26.59 -5.82
CA ALA A 114 -27.89 27.60 -6.34
C ALA A 114 -27.16 28.40 -5.24
N ALA A 115 -27.85 28.65 -4.12
CA ALA A 115 -27.30 29.40 -2.98
C ALA A 115 -26.15 28.69 -2.26
N SER A 116 -26.06 27.36 -2.35
CA SER A 116 -24.99 26.57 -1.70
C SER A 116 -23.85 26.22 -2.66
N ALA A 117 -23.90 26.66 -3.92
CA ALA A 117 -22.90 26.34 -4.93
C ALA A 117 -22.27 27.59 -5.55
N ASN A 118 -21.00 27.53 -5.88
CA ASN A 118 -20.23 28.61 -6.48
C ASN A 118 -19.17 28.08 -7.44
N LEU A 119 -18.75 28.93 -8.39
CA LEU A 119 -17.64 28.63 -9.29
C LEU A 119 -16.35 29.27 -8.75
N GLY A 120 -15.44 28.44 -8.27
CA GLY A 120 -14.16 28.85 -7.78
C GLY A 120 -13.11 29.07 -8.89
N ALA A 121 -11.91 29.46 -8.49
CA ALA A 121 -10.78 29.60 -9.40
C ALA A 121 -10.49 28.27 -10.11
N SER A 122 -10.03 28.33 -11.37
CA SER A 122 -9.72 27.16 -12.19
C SER A 122 -10.93 26.27 -12.61
N GLY A 123 -12.16 26.81 -12.53
CA GLY A 123 -13.37 26.08 -12.93
C GLY A 123 -13.80 24.97 -11.97
N ARG A 124 -13.39 25.06 -10.70
CA ARG A 124 -13.81 24.17 -9.62
C ARG A 124 -15.18 24.56 -9.13
N VAL A 125 -16.05 23.59 -8.92
CA VAL A 125 -17.38 23.83 -8.38
C VAL A 125 -17.36 23.62 -6.88
N LEU A 126 -17.51 24.70 -6.13
CA LEU A 126 -17.49 24.73 -4.68
C LEU A 126 -18.92 24.65 -4.14
N VAL A 127 -19.10 23.94 -3.05
CA VAL A 127 -20.37 23.79 -2.32
C VAL A 127 -20.13 23.89 -0.84
N SER A 128 -21.19 24.15 -0.07
CA SER A 128 -21.14 24.21 1.39
C SER A 128 -22.22 23.33 1.99
N ILE A 129 -21.85 22.48 2.94
CA ILE A 129 -22.77 21.68 3.75
C ILE A 129 -22.75 22.21 5.18
N PRO A 130 -23.87 22.72 5.72
CA PRO A 130 -23.88 23.30 7.06
C PRO A 130 -23.64 22.24 8.15
N GLU A 131 -22.80 22.56 9.12
CA GLU A 131 -22.53 21.73 10.30
C GLU A 131 -23.77 21.63 11.19
N GLU A 132 -24.46 22.74 11.41
CA GLU A 132 -25.69 22.80 12.20
C GLU A 132 -26.90 22.61 11.29
N GLN A 133 -27.69 21.56 11.56
CA GLN A 133 -28.91 21.26 10.85
C GLN A 133 -30.07 21.15 11.85
N THR A 134 -31.20 21.71 11.53
CA THR A 134 -32.32 21.80 12.47
C THR A 134 -33.28 20.65 12.28
N TYR A 135 -33.68 20.01 13.38
CA TYR A 135 -34.70 18.95 13.37
C TYR A 135 -36.08 19.49 12.90
N SER A 136 -36.80 18.62 12.21
CA SER A 136 -38.21 18.87 11.86
C SER A 136 -39.06 17.67 12.29
N ALA A 137 -40.16 17.94 12.96
CA ALA A 137 -41.15 16.92 13.32
C ALA A 137 -41.87 16.28 12.09
N VAL A 138 -41.82 16.96 10.94
CA VAL A 138 -42.28 16.38 9.66
C VAL A 138 -41.04 15.74 9.02
N ARG A 139 -41.01 14.42 9.00
CA ARG A 139 -39.89 13.59 8.58
C ARG A 139 -39.26 14.09 7.28
N GLY A 140 -37.95 14.38 7.34
CA GLY A 140 -37.14 14.76 6.20
C GLY A 140 -37.33 16.17 5.62
N THR A 141 -38.30 16.99 6.07
CA THR A 141 -38.51 18.32 5.52
C THR A 141 -37.35 19.30 5.83
N ASN A 142 -36.58 19.05 6.85
CA ASN A 142 -35.39 19.82 7.19
C ASN A 142 -34.22 19.63 6.20
N LEU A 143 -34.29 18.60 5.37
CA LEU A 143 -33.24 18.33 4.38
C LEU A 143 -33.32 19.27 3.17
N LYS A 144 -34.47 19.86 2.88
CA LYS A 144 -34.71 20.63 1.66
C LYS A 144 -33.61 21.67 1.37
N ASP A 145 -33.22 22.45 2.37
CA ASP A 145 -32.25 23.55 2.21
C ASP A 145 -30.80 23.10 2.51
N LYS A 146 -30.56 21.80 2.78
CA LYS A 146 -29.29 21.24 3.16
C LYS A 146 -28.72 20.29 2.10
N LEU A 147 -29.61 19.68 1.33
CA LEU A 147 -29.24 18.77 0.26
C LEU A 147 -28.50 19.50 -0.87
N VAL A 148 -27.39 18.93 -1.30
CA VAL A 148 -26.73 19.33 -2.53
C VAL A 148 -27.00 18.24 -3.57
N LEU A 149 -27.64 18.63 -4.68
CA LEU A 149 -27.87 17.74 -5.80
C LEU A 149 -26.98 18.12 -6.97
N PHE A 150 -26.46 17.11 -7.63
CA PHE A 150 -25.66 17.24 -8.84
C PHE A 150 -26.44 16.70 -10.04
N GLY A 151 -26.56 17.53 -11.06
CA GLY A 151 -27.22 17.20 -12.31
C GLY A 151 -26.23 16.97 -13.43
N HIS A 152 -26.33 15.80 -14.05
CA HIS A 152 -25.59 15.42 -15.26
C HIS A 152 -26.56 15.43 -16.47
N SER A 153 -26.05 15.75 -17.65
CA SER A 153 -26.80 15.77 -18.91
C SER A 153 -25.92 15.28 -20.06
N GLU A 154 -26.46 14.42 -20.89
CA GLU A 154 -25.83 14.00 -22.15
C GLU A 154 -26.18 14.93 -23.34
N ASP A 155 -27.31 15.62 -23.30
CA ASP A 155 -27.82 16.48 -24.37
C ASP A 155 -27.74 17.98 -24.05
N ASN A 156 -27.20 18.35 -22.88
CA ASN A 156 -27.18 19.71 -22.34
C ASN A 156 -28.57 20.37 -22.18
N GLN A 157 -29.65 19.60 -22.23
CA GLN A 157 -31.03 20.07 -22.09
C GLN A 157 -31.76 19.37 -20.96
N THR A 158 -31.61 18.08 -20.83
CA THR A 158 -32.23 17.28 -19.77
C THR A 158 -31.16 16.85 -18.76
N PHE A 159 -31.35 17.24 -17.51
CA PHE A 159 -30.41 16.93 -16.41
C PHE A 159 -31.04 15.94 -15.43
N GLU A 160 -30.39 14.86 -15.16
CA GLU A 160 -30.74 13.90 -14.11
C GLU A 160 -30.01 14.23 -12.83
N PHE A 161 -30.72 14.46 -11.74
CA PHE A 161 -30.20 14.92 -10.47
C PHE A 161 -30.14 13.80 -9.46
N THR A 162 -29.00 13.69 -8.80
CA THR A 162 -28.75 12.78 -7.67
C THR A 162 -28.13 13.56 -6.51
N PRO A 163 -28.31 13.14 -5.23
CA PRO A 163 -27.63 13.77 -4.11
C PRO A 163 -26.12 13.58 -4.24
N ALA A 164 -25.39 14.67 -4.11
CA ALA A 164 -23.93 14.68 -4.16
C ALA A 164 -23.28 14.23 -2.85
N GLY A 165 -24.06 14.15 -1.76
CA GLY A 165 -23.68 13.64 -0.44
C GLY A 165 -24.57 12.50 0.01
N SER A 166 -24.46 12.15 1.29
CA SER A 166 -25.20 11.07 1.95
C SER A 166 -26.24 11.62 2.92
N ILE A 167 -27.35 10.92 3.07
CA ILE A 167 -28.40 11.22 4.05
C ILE A 167 -28.28 10.26 5.21
N ILE A 168 -28.14 10.78 6.43
CA ILE A 168 -28.11 9.99 7.66
C ILE A 168 -29.40 10.20 8.42
N ARG A 169 -30.02 9.09 8.82
CA ARG A 169 -31.17 9.05 9.71
C ARG A 169 -30.69 8.63 11.09
N PHE A 170 -30.93 9.44 12.11
CA PHE A 170 -30.77 9.08 13.51
C PHE A 170 -32.10 8.56 14.06
N ASP A 171 -32.19 7.24 14.29
CA ASP A 171 -33.29 6.60 15.00
C ASP A 171 -32.94 6.49 16.46
N VAL A 172 -33.43 7.46 17.27
CA VAL A 172 -33.10 7.57 18.69
C VAL A 172 -34.22 7.00 19.52
N LYS A 173 -33.92 6.04 20.39
CA LYS A 173 -34.85 5.46 21.39
C LYS A 173 -34.40 5.80 22.79
N LEU A 174 -35.33 6.25 23.63
CA LEU A 174 -35.10 6.66 25.01
C LEU A 174 -35.97 5.83 25.95
N HIS A 175 -35.39 5.33 27.07
CA HIS A 175 -36.13 4.55 28.07
C HIS A 175 -37.28 5.32 28.73
N GLU A 176 -37.08 6.61 28.99
CA GLU A 176 -38.08 7.53 29.49
C GLU A 176 -38.24 8.72 28.57
N GLY A 177 -39.39 9.35 28.60
CA GLY A 177 -39.64 10.60 27.86
C GLY A 177 -38.69 11.70 28.31
N ARG A 178 -37.75 12.10 27.43
CA ARG A 178 -36.77 13.15 27.61
C ARG A 178 -36.88 14.22 26.54
N GLU A 179 -36.42 15.42 26.85
CA GLU A 179 -36.27 16.49 25.85
C GLU A 179 -34.91 16.30 25.17
N ILE A 180 -34.91 15.88 23.90
CA ILE A 180 -33.69 15.83 23.08
C ILE A 180 -33.38 17.25 22.60
N ARG A 181 -32.14 17.71 22.83
CA ARG A 181 -31.66 19.03 22.45
C ARG A 181 -30.85 18.98 21.18
N SER A 182 -29.97 17.98 21.06
CA SER A 182 -29.18 17.74 19.86
C SER A 182 -28.80 16.26 19.72
N VAL A 183 -28.53 15.88 18.47
CA VAL A 183 -27.85 14.64 18.11
C VAL A 183 -26.68 15.04 17.23
N LYS A 184 -25.46 14.74 17.67
CA LYS A 184 -24.24 15.09 16.96
C LYS A 184 -23.50 13.81 16.53
N MET A 185 -23.06 13.76 15.28
CA MET A 185 -22.12 12.77 14.79
C MET A 185 -20.78 13.45 14.52
N SER A 186 -19.70 12.88 15.01
CA SER A 186 -18.34 13.37 14.81
C SER A 186 -17.37 12.26 14.44
N ILE A 187 -16.38 12.60 13.62
CA ILE A 187 -15.32 11.71 13.17
C ILE A 187 -13.95 12.38 13.31
N GLU A 188 -12.89 11.61 13.58
CA GLU A 188 -11.61 12.22 13.91
C GLU A 188 -10.85 12.79 12.70
N ARG A 189 -10.98 12.20 11.52
CA ARG A 189 -10.02 12.42 10.43
C ARG A 189 -10.59 12.85 9.08
N LEU A 190 -11.88 12.76 8.84
CA LEU A 190 -12.51 13.16 7.57
C LEU A 190 -13.51 14.29 7.78
N GLY A 191 -13.71 15.12 6.75
CA GLY A 191 -14.77 16.13 6.76
C GLY A 191 -16.13 15.51 6.54
N LEU A 192 -17.13 15.93 7.33
CA LEU A 192 -18.55 15.59 7.17
C LEU A 192 -19.33 16.75 6.57
N THR A 193 -18.96 17.97 6.93
CA THR A 193 -19.64 19.21 6.59
C THR A 193 -18.64 20.31 6.32
N GLY A 194 -19.09 21.51 5.94
CA GLY A 194 -18.23 22.66 5.65
C GLY A 194 -18.09 22.92 4.15
N GLU A 195 -17.09 23.69 3.80
CA GLU A 195 -16.77 23.99 2.41
C GLU A 195 -16.17 22.78 1.71
N GLY A 196 -16.60 22.52 0.49
CA GLY A 196 -16.18 21.36 -0.28
C GLY A 196 -16.16 21.61 -1.77
N GLU A 197 -15.66 20.62 -2.50
CA GLU A 197 -15.62 20.62 -3.97
C GLU A 197 -16.41 19.45 -4.52
N VAL A 198 -17.20 19.69 -5.57
CA VAL A 198 -17.88 18.62 -6.31
C VAL A 198 -16.91 18.06 -7.34
N ASP A 199 -16.66 16.76 -7.27
CA ASP A 199 -16.04 16.03 -8.37
C ASP A 199 -17.07 15.88 -9.52
N LEU A 200 -16.85 16.59 -10.61
CA LEU A 200 -17.76 16.62 -11.75
C LEU A 200 -17.79 15.31 -12.54
N ALA A 201 -16.88 14.38 -12.30
CA ALA A 201 -16.91 13.06 -12.92
C ALA A 201 -17.84 12.10 -12.18
N SER A 202 -17.85 12.14 -10.87
CA SER A 202 -18.66 11.26 -10.02
C SER A 202 -19.92 11.93 -9.46
N GLY A 203 -19.96 13.26 -9.45
CA GLY A 203 -21.02 14.04 -8.80
C GLY A 203 -20.93 14.05 -7.28
N SER A 204 -19.83 13.57 -6.69
CA SER A 204 -19.65 13.42 -5.25
C SER A 204 -18.98 14.64 -4.65
N ILE A 205 -19.29 14.98 -3.40
CA ILE A 205 -18.68 16.09 -2.65
C ILE A 205 -17.52 15.57 -1.81
N GLY A 206 -16.38 16.26 -1.87
CA GLY A 206 -15.32 16.13 -0.90
C GLY A 206 -15.23 17.37 -0.02
N VAL A 207 -15.29 17.22 1.30
CA VAL A 207 -15.09 18.28 2.29
C VAL A 207 -13.89 17.95 3.16
N THR A 208 -13.20 18.99 3.67
CA THR A 208 -11.95 18.82 4.43
C THR A 208 -11.98 19.38 5.84
N ASP A 209 -12.90 20.28 6.15
CA ASP A 209 -12.73 21.18 7.28
C ASP A 209 -13.52 20.77 8.52
N THR A 210 -14.78 20.45 8.42
CA THR A 210 -15.61 20.19 9.61
C THR A 210 -15.89 18.71 9.77
N LYS A 211 -15.46 18.16 10.89
CA LYS A 211 -15.51 16.74 11.21
C LYS A 211 -16.78 16.29 11.93
N SER A 212 -17.78 17.14 11.97
CA SER A 212 -19.04 16.86 12.66
C SER A 212 -20.26 17.38 11.92
N VAL A 213 -21.41 16.81 12.23
CA VAL A 213 -22.75 17.31 11.91
C VAL A 213 -23.59 17.26 13.16
N THR A 214 -24.33 18.32 13.44
CA THR A 214 -25.23 18.43 14.60
C THR A 214 -26.65 18.65 14.13
N LEU A 215 -27.56 17.77 14.55
CA LEU A 215 -29.00 17.94 14.41
C LEU A 215 -29.55 18.60 15.69
N SER A 216 -29.93 19.85 15.61
CA SER A 216 -30.41 20.65 16.74
C SER A 216 -31.93 20.71 16.80
N TYR A 217 -32.50 20.55 18.00
CA TYR A 217 -33.93 20.59 18.26
C TYR A 217 -34.33 21.98 18.77
N ALA A 218 -34.83 22.84 17.88
CA ALA A 218 -35.17 24.22 18.21
C ALA A 218 -36.28 24.32 19.28
N THR A 219 -37.17 23.36 19.33
CA THR A 219 -38.26 23.24 20.34
C THR A 219 -38.28 21.84 20.90
N PRO A 220 -37.40 21.54 21.91
CA PRO A 220 -37.38 20.24 22.53
C PRO A 220 -38.71 19.89 23.16
N SER A 221 -39.15 18.67 22.98
CA SER A 221 -40.36 18.11 23.65
C SER A 221 -40.03 16.74 24.19
N LYS A 222 -40.68 16.36 25.36
CA LYS A 222 -40.49 15.05 25.93
C LYS A 222 -40.94 13.97 24.99
N THR A 223 -40.05 13.09 24.62
CA THR A 223 -40.32 11.97 23.71
C THR A 223 -39.56 10.73 24.18
N THR A 224 -40.07 9.56 23.84
CA THR A 224 -39.37 8.27 24.04
C THR A 224 -38.65 7.84 22.75
N SER A 225 -38.88 8.53 21.63
CA SER A 225 -38.18 8.26 20.37
C SER A 225 -38.09 9.51 19.52
N SER A 226 -37.05 9.59 18.69
CA SER A 226 -36.90 10.64 17.70
C SER A 226 -36.32 10.08 16.42
N ASP A 227 -36.81 10.59 15.31
CA ASP A 227 -36.41 10.22 13.94
C ASP A 227 -35.90 11.49 13.25
N GLY A 228 -34.61 11.70 13.32
CA GLY A 228 -33.94 12.91 12.85
C GLY A 228 -33.07 12.66 11.61
N TRP A 229 -32.99 13.63 10.71
CA TRP A 229 -32.32 13.47 9.43
C TRP A 229 -31.29 14.57 9.21
N VAL A 230 -30.09 14.18 8.71
CA VAL A 230 -29.02 15.11 8.34
C VAL A 230 -28.42 14.76 6.97
N PHE A 231 -27.80 15.74 6.34
CA PHE A 231 -27.06 15.58 5.09
C PHE A 231 -25.57 15.82 5.35
N VAL A 232 -24.72 14.93 4.83
CA VAL A 232 -23.27 14.97 5.01
C VAL A 232 -22.53 14.66 3.71
N ALA A 233 -21.26 15.00 3.63
CA ALA A 233 -20.39 14.51 2.57
C ALA A 233 -20.26 12.99 2.61
N PRO A 234 -20.01 12.32 1.47
CA PRO A 234 -19.72 10.90 1.46
C PRO A 234 -18.50 10.56 2.27
N VAL A 235 -18.55 9.46 3.02
CA VAL A 235 -17.47 9.03 3.90
C VAL A 235 -17.13 7.57 3.64
N ASN A 236 -15.85 7.27 3.52
CA ASN A 236 -15.36 5.92 3.44
C ASN A 236 -14.75 5.49 4.79
N PHE A 237 -15.52 4.84 5.64
CA PHE A 237 -15.09 4.44 6.98
C PHE A 237 -13.99 3.38 6.99
N LYS A 238 -13.77 2.64 5.90
CA LYS A 238 -12.73 1.60 5.81
C LYS A 238 -11.30 2.16 5.69
N SER A 239 -11.11 3.46 5.49
CA SER A 239 -9.81 4.08 5.35
C SER A 239 -9.51 5.07 6.47
N ALA A 240 -9.06 4.56 7.62
CA ALA A 240 -8.40 5.34 8.67
C ALA A 240 -9.15 6.61 9.19
N VAL A 241 -10.46 6.50 9.35
CA VAL A 241 -11.32 7.63 9.78
C VAL A 241 -11.14 7.96 11.26
N GLY A 242 -10.59 7.05 12.06
CA GLY A 242 -10.69 7.09 13.51
C GLY A 242 -12.05 6.63 13.99
N ASP A 243 -12.32 6.81 15.25
CA ASP A 243 -13.61 6.45 15.85
C ASP A 243 -14.69 7.49 15.48
N ILE A 244 -15.94 6.99 15.39
CA ILE A 244 -17.12 7.81 15.14
C ILE A 244 -17.90 7.89 16.42
N TYR A 245 -18.19 9.10 16.86
CA TYR A 245 -18.93 9.37 18.07
C TYR A 245 -20.30 9.95 17.73
N TYR A 246 -21.31 9.50 18.47
CA TYR A 246 -22.68 10.01 18.39
C TYR A 246 -23.06 10.51 19.78
N ASP A 247 -23.26 11.81 19.89
CA ASP A 247 -23.62 12.44 21.14
C ASP A 247 -25.09 12.84 21.12
N ILE A 248 -25.88 12.36 22.09
CA ILE A 248 -27.28 12.78 22.28
C ILE A 248 -27.35 13.65 23.52
N GLU A 249 -27.67 14.94 23.36
CA GLU A 249 -27.90 15.86 24.48
C GLU A 249 -29.38 15.91 24.83
N THR A 250 -29.69 15.71 26.12
CA THR A 250 -31.05 15.75 26.66
C THR A 250 -31.18 16.68 27.86
N ASP A 251 -32.41 16.84 28.38
CA ASP A 251 -32.67 17.52 29.67
C ASP A 251 -32.07 16.81 30.87
N ALA A 252 -31.70 15.54 30.78
CA ALA A 252 -31.11 14.74 31.85
C ALA A 252 -29.59 14.54 31.75
N GLY A 253 -28.96 15.05 30.71
CA GLY A 253 -27.53 14.93 30.42
C GLY A 253 -27.23 14.49 29.00
N ALA A 254 -25.98 14.24 28.71
CA ALA A 254 -25.52 13.79 27.41
C ALA A 254 -25.19 12.28 27.45
N TYR A 255 -25.40 11.61 26.32
CA TYR A 255 -25.08 10.20 26.08
C TYR A 255 -24.19 10.13 24.88
N THR A 256 -23.05 9.44 24.98
CA THR A 256 -22.10 9.29 23.88
C THR A 256 -22.02 7.83 23.48
N PHE A 257 -22.18 7.58 22.19
CA PHE A 257 -22.01 6.28 21.57
C PHE A 257 -20.77 6.33 20.69
N CYS A 258 -19.99 5.26 20.69
CA CYS A 258 -18.88 5.07 19.74
C CYS A 258 -19.22 3.87 18.88
N TYR A 259 -19.47 4.12 17.61
CA TYR A 259 -19.84 3.09 16.64
C TYR A 259 -19.24 3.40 15.27
N ASN A 260 -18.57 2.42 14.70
CA ASN A 260 -17.98 2.52 13.36
C ASN A 260 -18.79 1.63 12.42
N PRO A 261 -19.70 2.21 11.60
CA PRO A 261 -20.44 1.43 10.62
C PRO A 261 -19.50 0.78 9.62
N ASP A 262 -19.78 -0.47 9.28
CA ASP A 262 -19.01 -1.20 8.26
C ASP A 262 -19.26 -0.66 6.84
N GLU A 263 -20.32 0.08 6.64
CA GLU A 263 -20.74 0.64 5.36
C GLU A 263 -20.12 2.01 5.07
N LYS A 264 -19.81 2.23 3.78
CA LYS A 264 -19.42 3.55 3.28
C LYS A 264 -20.67 4.43 3.13
N PHE A 265 -20.60 5.67 3.57
CA PHE A 265 -21.59 6.65 3.16
C PHE A 265 -21.25 7.13 1.75
N VAL A 266 -22.00 6.65 0.76
CA VAL A 266 -21.80 7.05 -0.64
C VAL A 266 -22.76 8.14 -1.06
N ALA A 267 -22.40 8.92 -2.07
CA ALA A 267 -23.26 9.92 -2.64
C ALA A 267 -24.59 9.27 -3.10
N GLY A 268 -25.71 9.89 -2.73
CA GLY A 268 -27.07 9.35 -2.99
C GLY A 268 -27.54 8.28 -2.01
N GLY A 269 -26.67 7.78 -1.12
CA GLY A 269 -27.02 6.78 -0.10
C GLY A 269 -27.85 7.36 1.06
N ILE A 270 -28.71 6.51 1.66
CA ILE A 270 -29.48 6.80 2.87
C ILE A 270 -29.12 5.74 3.90
N TYR A 271 -28.71 6.18 5.07
CA TYR A 271 -28.20 5.31 6.13
C TYR A 271 -28.94 5.56 7.43
N THR A 272 -29.31 4.52 8.16
CA THR A 272 -29.93 4.61 9.49
C THR A 272 -28.92 4.28 10.56
N ILE A 273 -28.78 5.17 11.52
CA ILE A 273 -27.99 4.96 12.75
C ILE A 273 -28.98 4.87 13.90
N SER A 274 -29.12 3.67 14.45
CA SER A 274 -30.02 3.39 15.59
C SER A 274 -29.25 3.60 16.90
N LEU A 275 -29.79 4.47 17.76
CA LEU A 275 -29.21 4.87 19.03
C LEU A 275 -30.24 4.61 20.14
N SER A 276 -30.12 3.49 20.88
CA SER A 276 -31.00 3.13 21.98
C SER A 276 -30.35 3.41 23.33
N ILE A 277 -31.06 4.08 24.23
CA ILE A 277 -30.60 4.40 25.58
C ILE A 277 -31.13 3.36 26.62
N ASP A 278 -31.91 2.39 26.19
CA ASP A 278 -32.56 1.41 27.08
C ASP A 278 -31.55 0.46 27.75
N ASP A 279 -30.37 0.27 27.16
CA ASP A 279 -29.39 -0.75 27.60
C ASP A 279 -28.18 -0.18 28.35
N PHE A 280 -28.23 1.09 28.81
CA PHE A 280 -27.09 1.74 29.45
C PHE A 280 -27.19 1.87 30.98
N GLU A 281 -26.16 1.41 31.70
CA GLU A 281 -25.84 1.88 33.03
C GLU A 281 -25.36 3.34 32.97
N ARG A 282 -26.01 4.22 33.74
CA ARG A 282 -25.74 5.66 33.79
C ARG A 282 -24.33 5.95 34.28
N ALA A 283 -23.43 6.35 33.38
CA ALA A 283 -22.19 7.03 33.75
C ALA A 283 -22.17 8.45 33.16
N PRO A 284 -21.73 9.47 33.87
CA PRO A 284 -21.47 10.78 33.31
C PRO A 284 -20.37 10.68 32.24
N MET A 285 -20.54 11.36 31.09
CA MET A 285 -19.70 11.29 29.90
C MET A 285 -18.19 11.37 30.18
N LYS A 286 -17.76 12.16 31.17
CA LYS A 286 -16.35 12.30 31.57
C LYS A 286 -15.76 11.04 32.22
N GLU A 287 -16.55 10.24 32.89
CA GLU A 287 -16.11 9.01 33.57
C GLU A 287 -16.12 7.81 32.61
N ALA A 288 -17.07 7.76 31.67
CA ALA A 288 -17.15 6.69 30.68
C ALA A 288 -15.95 6.73 29.70
N LEU A 289 -15.54 7.92 29.26
CA LEU A 289 -14.37 8.09 28.40
C LEU A 289 -13.04 7.83 29.12
N SER A 290 -12.94 8.08 30.43
CA SER A 290 -11.74 7.82 31.23
C SER A 290 -11.55 6.35 31.60
N GLU A 291 -12.63 5.57 31.63
CA GLU A 291 -12.61 4.14 31.99
C GLU A 291 -12.55 3.19 30.78
N GLY A 292 -12.58 3.71 29.55
CA GLY A 292 -12.49 2.91 28.33
C GLY A 292 -13.65 1.94 28.11
N LYS A 293 -14.83 2.25 28.66
CA LYS A 293 -16.03 1.45 28.45
C LYS A 293 -16.78 1.93 27.21
N TYR A 294 -16.73 1.12 26.16
CA TYR A 294 -17.48 1.30 24.94
C TYR A 294 -18.62 0.28 24.92
N TYR A 295 -19.82 0.73 24.62
CA TYR A 295 -20.97 -0.14 24.41
C TYR A 295 -21.57 0.16 23.04
N CYS A 296 -21.62 -0.85 22.17
CA CYS A 296 -22.43 -0.86 20.97
C CYS A 296 -23.14 -2.20 20.93
N ASP A 297 -24.43 -2.21 21.13
CA ASP A 297 -25.29 -3.32 20.72
C ASP A 297 -26.08 -2.87 19.50
N ILE A 298 -25.86 -3.60 18.41
CA ILE A 298 -26.78 -3.59 17.26
C ILE A 298 -27.80 -4.68 17.59
N GLU A 299 -29.09 -4.30 17.87
CA GLU A 299 -30.15 -5.28 17.74
C GLU A 299 -30.21 -5.70 16.26
N GLU A 300 -29.79 -6.93 15.98
CA GLU A 300 -30.27 -7.62 14.79
C GLU A 300 -31.79 -7.60 14.84
N LYS A 301 -32.44 -7.03 13.85
CA LYS A 301 -33.88 -7.17 13.69
C LYS A 301 -34.17 -8.66 13.71
N GLU A 302 -34.85 -9.17 14.73
CA GLU A 302 -35.57 -10.41 14.61
C GLU A 302 -36.58 -10.23 13.48
N ASP A 303 -36.39 -11.01 12.45
CA ASP A 303 -37.25 -11.10 11.27
C ASP A 303 -38.62 -11.64 11.74
N ASP A 304 -39.58 -10.76 11.99
CA ASP A 304 -41.00 -11.12 12.12
C ASP A 304 -41.55 -11.29 10.68
N GLY A 305 -41.26 -12.48 10.15
CA GLY A 305 -41.56 -12.88 8.77
C GLY A 305 -42.96 -12.53 8.35
N ASP A 306 -43.11 -11.51 7.54
CA ASP A 306 -44.13 -11.42 6.49
C ASP A 306 -43.72 -10.36 5.48
N GLY A 307 -43.03 -10.76 4.43
CA GLY A 307 -42.68 -9.95 3.27
C GLY A 307 -41.68 -10.68 2.40
N ASP A 308 -42.18 -11.31 1.32
CA ASP A 308 -41.33 -11.90 0.28
C ASP A 308 -40.33 -10.89 -0.34
N GLU A 309 -39.24 -10.57 0.36
CA GLU A 309 -38.01 -10.18 -0.29
C GLU A 309 -37.38 -11.48 -0.83
N VAL A 310 -37.25 -11.58 -2.14
CA VAL A 310 -36.40 -12.58 -2.77
C VAL A 310 -34.96 -12.23 -2.37
N VAL A 311 -34.57 -12.64 -1.15
CA VAL A 311 -33.18 -12.75 -0.76
C VAL A 311 -32.58 -13.77 -1.70
N ASP A 312 -31.63 -13.37 -2.53
CA ASP A 312 -30.83 -14.32 -3.31
C ASP A 312 -30.25 -15.33 -2.31
N PRO A 313 -30.68 -16.61 -2.32
CA PRO A 313 -30.23 -17.60 -1.35
C PRO A 313 -28.73 -17.90 -1.45
N ASP A 314 -28.01 -17.29 -2.43
CA ASP A 314 -26.59 -17.38 -2.64
C ASP A 314 -25.87 -16.03 -2.32
N ALA A 315 -26.57 -15.00 -1.83
CA ALA A 315 -25.95 -13.78 -1.29
C ALA A 315 -25.02 -14.19 -0.15
N GLY A 316 -23.72 -13.85 -0.27
CA GLY A 316 -22.69 -14.26 0.67
C GLY A 316 -22.04 -15.64 0.41
N LYS A 317 -22.58 -16.44 -0.52
CA LYS A 317 -21.99 -17.74 -0.90
C LYS A 317 -21.00 -17.65 -2.07
N LEU A 318 -20.98 -16.58 -2.85
CA LEU A 318 -20.10 -16.41 -3.99
C LEU A 318 -19.36 -15.08 -3.90
N VAL A 319 -18.06 -15.11 -4.17
CA VAL A 319 -17.30 -13.92 -4.55
C VAL A 319 -17.38 -13.79 -6.06
N GLN A 320 -17.96 -12.70 -6.53
CA GLN A 320 -18.08 -12.40 -7.96
C GLN A 320 -17.81 -10.92 -8.22
N GLY A 321 -17.49 -10.57 -9.46
CA GLY A 321 -17.24 -9.17 -9.80
C GLY A 321 -16.66 -9.03 -11.18
N ALA A 322 -16.17 -7.84 -11.48
CA ALA A 322 -15.53 -7.56 -12.74
C ALA A 322 -14.33 -6.62 -12.55
N ILE A 323 -13.32 -6.79 -13.40
CA ILE A 323 -12.17 -5.91 -13.47
C ILE A 323 -12.20 -5.18 -14.81
N TYR A 324 -12.23 -3.85 -14.74
CA TYR A 324 -12.17 -2.98 -15.90
C TYR A 324 -11.05 -1.97 -15.80
N TYR A 325 -10.50 -1.59 -16.93
CA TYR A 325 -9.65 -0.40 -17.01
C TYR A 325 -10.50 0.88 -16.93
N THR A 326 -9.87 1.99 -16.58
CA THR A 326 -10.53 3.31 -16.51
C THR A 326 -11.09 3.80 -17.84
N ASP A 327 -10.62 3.24 -18.96
CA ASP A 327 -11.15 3.50 -20.30
C ASP A 327 -12.40 2.65 -20.65
N GLY A 328 -12.91 1.87 -19.70
CA GLY A 328 -14.08 1.01 -19.85
C GLY A 328 -13.80 -0.35 -20.49
N THR A 329 -12.57 -0.64 -20.90
CA THR A 329 -12.24 -1.97 -21.48
C THR A 329 -12.11 -3.02 -20.38
N PRO A 330 -12.55 -4.28 -20.61
CA PRO A 330 -12.38 -5.36 -19.65
C PRO A 330 -10.90 -5.72 -19.48
N ALA A 331 -10.50 -6.01 -18.24
CA ALA A 331 -9.19 -6.57 -17.94
C ALA A 331 -9.29 -8.10 -17.98
N VAL A 332 -8.90 -8.70 -19.09
CA VAL A 332 -9.06 -10.13 -19.39
C VAL A 332 -7.87 -10.93 -18.90
N GLY A 333 -8.11 -12.11 -18.32
CA GLY A 333 -7.07 -13.02 -17.87
C GLY A 333 -6.29 -12.53 -16.64
N VAL A 334 -6.90 -11.65 -15.84
CA VAL A 334 -6.33 -11.20 -14.55
C VAL A 334 -6.69 -12.23 -13.49
N SER A 335 -5.69 -12.74 -12.79
CA SER A 335 -5.91 -13.66 -11.67
C SER A 335 -6.56 -12.92 -10.49
N VAL A 336 -7.63 -13.48 -9.94
CA VAL A 336 -8.34 -13.00 -8.76
C VAL A 336 -8.36 -14.12 -7.72
N SER A 337 -8.20 -13.74 -6.46
CA SER A 337 -8.05 -14.71 -5.37
C SER A 337 -8.61 -14.19 -4.05
N ASP A 338 -8.88 -15.13 -3.16
CA ASP A 338 -9.18 -14.90 -1.73
C ASP A 338 -8.05 -15.37 -0.79
N GLY A 339 -6.92 -15.82 -1.36
CA GLY A 339 -5.80 -16.42 -0.61
C GLY A 339 -5.82 -17.95 -0.61
N PHE A 340 -6.88 -18.58 -1.14
CA PHE A 340 -7.08 -20.02 -1.23
C PHE A 340 -7.43 -20.48 -2.65
N THR A 341 -8.39 -19.81 -3.27
CA THR A 341 -8.83 -20.07 -4.64
C THR A 341 -8.24 -19.01 -5.58
N VAL A 342 -7.83 -19.42 -6.78
CA VAL A 342 -7.38 -18.50 -7.83
C VAL A 342 -8.16 -18.76 -9.10
N VAL A 343 -8.81 -17.72 -9.64
CA VAL A 343 -9.52 -17.76 -10.93
C VAL A 343 -9.01 -16.63 -11.83
N GLN A 344 -9.33 -16.70 -13.13
CA GLN A 344 -9.05 -15.59 -14.05
C GLN A 344 -10.31 -14.91 -14.52
N THR A 345 -10.22 -13.60 -14.76
CA THR A 345 -11.29 -12.84 -15.40
C THR A 345 -11.56 -13.33 -16.82
N ALA A 346 -12.83 -13.46 -17.15
CA ALA A 346 -13.33 -13.86 -18.47
C ALA A 346 -13.14 -12.76 -19.54
N ALA A 347 -13.55 -13.00 -20.77
CA ALA A 347 -13.41 -12.08 -21.90
C ALA A 347 -14.17 -10.74 -21.71
N ASP A 348 -15.18 -10.74 -20.87
CA ASP A 348 -15.93 -9.54 -20.47
C ASP A 348 -15.40 -8.91 -19.18
N GLY A 349 -14.32 -9.42 -18.62
CA GLY A 349 -13.71 -8.96 -17.38
C GLY A 349 -14.34 -9.50 -16.11
N THR A 350 -15.37 -10.34 -16.19
CA THR A 350 -16.05 -10.91 -15.02
C THR A 350 -15.31 -12.10 -14.41
N TYR A 351 -15.57 -12.38 -13.13
CA TYR A 351 -15.06 -13.55 -12.42
C TYR A 351 -16.02 -13.99 -11.31
N SER A 352 -15.93 -15.25 -10.89
CA SER A 352 -16.72 -15.79 -9.77
C SER A 352 -16.04 -17.02 -9.17
N PHE A 353 -16.11 -17.18 -7.84
CA PHE A 353 -15.67 -18.37 -7.11
C PHE A 353 -16.32 -18.45 -5.72
N GLU A 354 -16.33 -19.64 -5.12
CA GLU A 354 -16.76 -19.83 -3.74
C GLU A 354 -15.64 -19.40 -2.78
N PRO A 355 -15.88 -18.50 -1.81
CA PRO A 355 -14.88 -18.08 -0.86
C PRO A 355 -14.54 -19.20 0.13
N HIS A 356 -13.29 -19.26 0.54
CA HIS A 356 -12.89 -20.13 1.65
C HIS A 356 -13.41 -19.56 2.98
N ILE A 357 -13.67 -20.42 3.97
CA ILE A 357 -14.17 -20.02 5.30
C ILE A 357 -13.24 -19.01 6.03
N ASP A 358 -11.96 -19.05 5.75
CA ASP A 358 -10.95 -18.15 6.31
C ASP A 358 -10.61 -16.97 5.40
N THR A 359 -11.41 -16.71 4.34
CA THR A 359 -11.24 -15.57 3.44
C THR A 359 -11.21 -14.25 4.22
N TRP A 360 -10.20 -13.39 3.96
CA TRP A 360 -10.05 -12.10 4.62
C TRP A 360 -10.02 -10.94 3.63
N TYR A 361 -9.56 -11.21 2.42
CA TYR A 361 -9.50 -10.27 1.32
C TYR A 361 -9.92 -10.93 0.02
N VAL A 362 -10.51 -10.14 -0.87
CA VAL A 362 -10.60 -10.44 -2.31
C VAL A 362 -9.59 -9.53 -3.01
N TYR A 363 -8.73 -10.07 -3.84
CA TYR A 363 -7.65 -9.33 -4.47
C TYR A 363 -7.34 -9.84 -5.87
N TYR A 364 -6.64 -9.04 -6.64
CA TYR A 364 -6.21 -9.42 -7.98
C TYR A 364 -4.67 -9.38 -8.09
N SER A 365 -4.12 -10.27 -8.92
CA SER A 365 -2.73 -10.18 -9.35
C SER A 365 -2.59 -9.01 -10.33
N LEU A 366 -1.86 -7.95 -9.94
CA LEU A 366 -1.73 -6.74 -10.75
C LEU A 366 -1.19 -7.09 -12.14
N PRO A 367 -1.90 -6.79 -13.24
CA PRO A 367 -1.43 -7.09 -14.59
C PRO A 367 -0.26 -6.17 -15.02
N ALA A 368 0.59 -6.70 -15.90
CA ALA A 368 1.85 -6.05 -16.28
C ALA A 368 1.69 -4.70 -16.99
N ASP A 369 0.53 -4.45 -17.58
CA ASP A 369 0.18 -3.22 -18.30
C ASP A 369 -0.61 -2.21 -17.47
N ALA A 370 -0.91 -2.53 -16.20
CA ALA A 370 -1.61 -1.64 -15.29
C ALA A 370 -0.64 -0.89 -14.36
N LYS A 371 -0.96 0.36 -14.05
CA LYS A 371 -0.23 1.14 -13.03
C LYS A 371 -0.45 0.54 -11.64
N VAL A 372 0.60 0.54 -10.82
CA VAL A 372 0.42 0.29 -9.40
C VAL A 372 -0.38 1.44 -8.82
N GLN A 373 -1.54 1.13 -8.27
CA GLN A 373 -2.32 2.08 -7.48
C GLN A 373 -1.82 2.07 -6.04
N VAL A 374 -1.82 3.22 -5.41
CA VAL A 374 -1.46 3.35 -4.00
C VAL A 374 -2.59 4.03 -3.25
N ASN A 375 -2.79 3.63 -2.00
CA ASN A 375 -3.77 4.25 -1.12
C ASN A 375 -3.26 5.59 -0.56
N ASP A 376 -4.04 6.22 0.30
CA ASP A 376 -3.70 7.46 1.01
C ASP A 376 -2.48 7.32 1.95
N LYS A 377 -2.06 6.10 2.25
CA LYS A 377 -0.83 5.78 2.99
C LYS A 377 0.36 5.47 2.08
N GLY A 378 0.20 5.66 0.76
CA GLY A 378 1.26 5.40 -0.22
C GLY A 378 1.61 3.94 -0.41
N GLN A 379 0.70 3.02 -0.10
CA GLN A 379 0.91 1.58 -0.24
C GLN A 379 0.16 1.00 -1.43
N PRO A 380 0.71 -0.02 -2.12
CA PRO A 380 0.01 -0.69 -3.19
C PRO A 380 -1.37 -1.19 -2.77
N THR A 381 -2.38 -0.90 -3.60
CA THR A 381 -3.75 -1.38 -3.41
C THR A 381 -4.15 -2.27 -4.58
N PHE A 382 -4.43 -3.51 -4.27
CA PHE A 382 -4.88 -4.53 -5.23
C PHE A 382 -5.89 -5.47 -4.57
N PHE A 383 -6.43 -5.08 -3.42
CA PHE A 383 -7.29 -5.90 -2.59
C PHE A 383 -8.42 -5.10 -1.96
N THR A 384 -9.48 -5.79 -1.60
CA THR A 384 -10.60 -5.29 -0.78
C THR A 384 -10.88 -6.28 0.33
N LYS A 385 -11.21 -5.81 1.53
CA LYS A 385 -11.55 -6.68 2.65
C LYS A 385 -12.81 -7.49 2.29
N TYR A 386 -12.79 -8.79 2.57
CA TYR A 386 -13.94 -9.65 2.38
C TYR A 386 -15.03 -9.34 3.42
N ASP A 387 -16.26 -9.37 2.98
CA ASP A 387 -17.46 -9.14 3.77
C ASP A 387 -18.50 -10.21 3.40
N GLU A 388 -18.92 -10.98 4.37
CA GLU A 388 -19.87 -12.11 4.19
C GLU A 388 -21.24 -11.65 3.66
N THR A 389 -21.58 -10.37 3.84
CA THR A 389 -22.85 -9.79 3.43
C THR A 389 -22.88 -9.29 1.98
N THR A 390 -21.72 -9.27 1.29
CA THR A 390 -21.63 -8.89 -0.11
C THR A 390 -21.03 -9.98 -0.98
N SER A 391 -21.58 -10.17 -2.15
CA SER A 391 -21.03 -11.07 -3.18
C SER A 391 -20.25 -10.33 -4.27
N ILE A 392 -20.31 -8.99 -4.35
CA ILE A 392 -19.80 -8.23 -5.49
C ILE A 392 -18.53 -7.46 -5.14
N TYR A 393 -17.42 -7.79 -5.82
CA TYR A 393 -16.10 -7.17 -5.67
C TYR A 393 -15.60 -6.71 -7.04
N ASN A 394 -15.76 -5.42 -7.34
CA ASN A 394 -15.32 -4.83 -8.60
C ASN A 394 -14.02 -4.07 -8.42
N PHE A 395 -13.12 -4.16 -9.41
CA PHE A 395 -11.87 -3.41 -9.41
C PHE A 395 -11.75 -2.55 -10.67
N ARG A 396 -11.08 -1.41 -10.53
CA ARG A 396 -10.76 -0.50 -11.62
C ARG A 396 -9.25 -0.32 -11.73
N LEU A 397 -8.71 -0.54 -12.91
CA LEU A 397 -7.29 -0.45 -13.21
C LEU A 397 -7.00 0.74 -14.13
N THR A 398 -5.84 1.34 -14.00
CA THR A 398 -5.35 2.36 -14.92
C THR A 398 -4.26 1.77 -15.81
N LYS A 399 -4.44 1.81 -17.12
CA LYS A 399 -3.42 1.35 -18.06
C LYS A 399 -2.15 2.21 -17.98
N MET A 400 -1.02 1.58 -18.17
CA MET A 400 0.23 2.28 -18.40
C MET A 400 0.23 2.88 -19.82
N ALA A 401 0.65 4.13 -19.98
CA ALA A 401 0.61 4.84 -21.27
C ALA A 401 1.41 4.15 -22.39
N GLY A 402 2.48 3.44 -22.03
CA GLY A 402 3.31 2.66 -22.96
C GLY A 402 2.94 1.18 -23.07
N GLY A 403 1.83 0.74 -22.43
CA GLY A 403 1.53 -0.67 -22.26
C GLY A 403 2.48 -1.36 -21.27
N LYS A 404 2.68 -2.65 -21.42
CA LYS A 404 3.59 -3.45 -20.58
C LYS A 404 5.03 -2.94 -20.66
N GLU A 405 5.65 -2.63 -19.52
CA GLU A 405 7.07 -2.21 -19.47
C GLU A 405 8.00 -3.39 -19.83
N ASN A 406 9.10 -3.05 -20.50
CA ASN A 406 10.13 -4.04 -20.82
C ASN A 406 11.27 -4.05 -19.79
N ARG A 407 11.43 -2.96 -19.03
CA ARG A 407 12.53 -2.80 -18.07
C ARG A 407 12.06 -2.14 -16.78
N PHE A 408 12.48 -2.70 -15.66
CA PHE A 408 12.26 -2.14 -14.33
C PHE A 408 13.35 -2.59 -13.36
N SER A 409 13.45 -1.97 -12.18
CA SER A 409 14.27 -2.43 -11.08
C SER A 409 13.42 -2.89 -9.91
N LEU A 410 13.79 -4.04 -9.30
CA LEU A 410 13.23 -4.54 -8.06
C LEU A 410 14.21 -4.28 -6.91
N PHE A 411 13.75 -3.58 -5.89
CA PHE A 411 14.49 -3.26 -4.66
C PHE A 411 14.03 -4.23 -3.56
N CYS A 412 14.95 -5.01 -3.03
CA CYS A 412 14.69 -6.01 -1.99
C CYS A 412 15.19 -5.52 -0.64
N LEU A 413 14.28 -5.26 0.29
CA LEU A 413 14.55 -4.76 1.63
C LEU A 413 14.33 -5.88 2.65
N ALA A 414 15.41 -6.50 3.11
CA ALA A 414 15.32 -7.55 4.12
C ALA A 414 15.45 -6.96 5.53
N ASP A 415 14.64 -7.43 6.45
CA ASP A 415 14.81 -7.23 7.89
C ASP A 415 15.07 -5.77 8.32
N PRO A 416 14.13 -4.83 8.05
CA PRO A 416 14.23 -3.48 8.63
C PRO A 416 14.20 -3.48 10.15
N GLN A 417 13.52 -4.41 10.78
CA GLN A 417 13.50 -4.76 12.21
C GLN A 417 13.57 -3.57 13.18
N CYS A 418 12.74 -2.56 12.98
CA CYS A 418 12.68 -1.43 13.89
C CYS A 418 11.90 -1.76 15.16
N ALA A 419 12.57 -1.71 16.32
CA ALA A 419 11.97 -1.97 17.64
C ALA A 419 11.76 -0.70 18.46
N THR A 420 12.68 0.25 18.38
CA THR A 420 12.74 1.44 19.23
C THR A 420 12.63 2.71 18.42
N SER A 421 12.36 3.84 19.08
CA SER A 421 12.41 5.14 18.44
C SER A 421 13.76 5.43 17.78
N ALA A 422 14.86 5.03 18.41
CA ALA A 422 16.18 5.19 17.85
C ALA A 422 16.39 4.38 16.56
N ASN A 423 15.89 3.13 16.51
CA ASN A 423 15.94 2.30 15.30
C ASN A 423 15.14 2.95 14.16
N ARG A 424 13.92 3.42 14.46
CA ARG A 424 13.07 4.11 13.49
C ARG A 424 13.71 5.40 12.98
N THR A 425 14.35 6.16 13.87
CA THR A 425 15.08 7.37 13.48
C THR A 425 16.18 7.06 12.50
N ARG A 426 16.98 6.01 12.74
CA ARG A 426 18.03 5.56 11.81
C ARG A 426 17.45 5.13 10.46
N PHE A 427 16.42 4.31 10.46
CA PHE A 427 15.76 3.88 9.22
C PHE A 427 15.30 5.07 8.38
N VAL A 428 14.66 6.06 9.01
CA VAL A 428 14.15 7.27 8.34
C VAL A 428 15.28 8.20 7.87
N GLN A 429 16.38 8.29 8.60
CA GLN A 429 17.48 9.21 8.28
C GLN A 429 18.56 8.58 7.37
N GLU A 430 18.71 7.26 7.41
CA GLU A 430 19.76 6.55 6.66
C GLU A 430 19.17 5.82 5.45
N SER A 431 18.19 4.91 5.66
CA SER A 431 17.70 4.02 4.60
C SER A 431 16.70 4.69 3.65
N VAL A 432 15.74 5.45 4.19
CA VAL A 432 14.69 6.10 3.37
C VAL A 432 15.27 7.11 2.37
N PRO A 433 16.15 8.04 2.77
CA PRO A 433 16.75 8.98 1.82
C PRO A 433 17.62 8.27 0.76
N ASP A 434 18.43 7.29 1.17
CA ASP A 434 19.28 6.55 0.24
C ASP A 434 18.48 5.80 -0.82
N ILE A 435 17.40 5.12 -0.43
CA ILE A 435 16.49 4.46 -1.37
C ILE A 435 15.92 5.47 -2.35
N ARG A 436 15.41 6.59 -1.84
CA ARG A 436 14.80 7.64 -2.67
C ARG A 436 15.80 8.25 -3.66
N GLU A 437 17.00 8.55 -3.20
CA GLU A 437 18.08 9.08 -4.04
C GLU A 437 18.50 8.07 -5.10
N HIS A 438 18.61 6.80 -4.73
CA HIS A 438 18.99 5.76 -5.67
C HIS A 438 17.90 5.49 -6.71
N VAL A 439 16.62 5.47 -6.32
CA VAL A 439 15.48 5.42 -7.25
C VAL A 439 15.53 6.56 -8.25
N ALA A 440 15.86 7.77 -7.81
CA ALA A 440 15.97 8.94 -8.68
C ALA A 440 17.10 8.84 -9.72
N THR A 441 18.07 7.95 -9.54
CA THR A 441 19.13 7.68 -10.55
C THR A 441 18.65 6.80 -11.70
N LYS A 442 17.55 6.09 -11.54
CA LYS A 442 17.02 5.18 -12.56
C LYS A 442 16.19 5.94 -13.60
N SER A 443 16.35 5.58 -14.87
CA SER A 443 15.59 6.14 -15.98
C SER A 443 14.37 5.28 -16.36
N TRP A 444 14.06 4.26 -15.56
CA TRP A 444 12.95 3.34 -15.71
C TRP A 444 12.25 3.13 -14.36
N SER A 445 11.11 2.46 -14.37
CA SER A 445 10.29 2.24 -13.17
C SER A 445 11.02 1.40 -12.11
N CYS A 446 10.77 1.73 -10.86
CA CYS A 446 11.29 1.00 -9.71
C CYS A 446 10.14 0.50 -8.85
N TYR A 447 10.27 -0.71 -8.34
CA TYR A 447 9.35 -1.36 -7.42
C TYR A 447 10.13 -1.92 -6.25
N GLY A 448 9.54 -1.95 -5.07
CA GLY A 448 10.15 -2.52 -3.88
C GLY A 448 9.39 -3.72 -3.36
N VAL A 449 10.09 -4.59 -2.67
CA VAL A 449 9.53 -5.65 -1.86
C VAL A 449 10.28 -5.73 -0.53
N THR A 450 9.55 -5.81 0.58
CA THR A 450 10.19 -6.23 1.84
C THR A 450 10.30 -7.75 1.87
N LEU A 451 11.34 -8.25 2.52
CA LEU A 451 11.53 -9.69 2.72
C LEU A 451 11.27 -10.08 4.17
N GLY A 452 10.24 -9.46 4.77
CA GLY A 452 9.81 -9.74 6.13
C GLY A 452 10.61 -9.04 7.22
N ASP A 453 10.17 -9.27 8.47
CA ASP A 453 10.74 -8.67 9.68
C ASP A 453 10.82 -7.14 9.61
N ILE A 454 9.70 -6.52 9.27
CA ILE A 454 9.56 -5.06 9.20
C ILE A 454 9.78 -4.44 10.58
N VAL A 455 9.28 -5.10 11.62
CA VAL A 455 9.44 -4.75 13.02
C VAL A 455 10.23 -5.81 13.77
N SER A 456 10.68 -5.50 15.00
CA SER A 456 11.65 -6.35 15.71
C SER A 456 11.12 -6.99 16.99
N SER A 457 9.85 -7.12 17.19
CA SER A 457 9.37 -7.75 18.42
C SER A 457 8.37 -8.84 18.11
N GLY A 458 8.58 -10.01 18.66
CA GLY A 458 7.59 -11.09 18.69
C GLY A 458 6.50 -10.90 19.74
N ASP A 459 6.39 -9.74 20.37
CA ASP A 459 5.33 -9.40 21.32
C ASP A 459 4.36 -8.43 20.65
N SER A 460 3.10 -8.83 20.50
CA SER A 460 2.04 -8.03 19.88
C SER A 460 1.93 -6.62 20.46
N ARG A 461 2.13 -6.48 21.77
CA ARG A 461 2.09 -5.17 22.44
C ARG A 461 3.22 -4.23 22.03
N ASN A 462 4.35 -4.78 21.59
CA ASN A 462 5.49 -4.01 21.08
C ASN A 462 5.51 -3.91 19.56
N THR A 463 5.00 -4.92 18.87
CA THR A 463 4.99 -5.01 17.41
C THR A 463 3.91 -4.13 16.81
N GLN A 464 2.70 -4.19 17.32
CA GLN A 464 1.55 -3.49 16.77
C GLN A 464 1.72 -1.95 16.68
N PRO A 465 2.19 -1.25 17.72
CA PRO A 465 2.38 0.20 17.62
C PRO A 465 3.46 0.63 16.64
N GLN A 466 4.36 -0.28 16.23
CA GLN A 466 5.49 0.01 15.36
C GLN A 466 5.17 -0.23 13.89
N MET A 467 4.30 -1.18 13.57
CA MET A 467 3.90 -1.49 12.20
C MET A 467 3.31 -0.28 11.45
N PRO A 468 2.35 0.49 12.00
CA PRO A 468 1.83 1.68 11.33
C PRO A 468 2.92 2.72 11.05
N TYR A 469 3.86 2.91 11.98
CA TYR A 469 4.97 3.82 11.78
C TYR A 469 5.86 3.39 10.59
N MET A 470 6.21 2.11 10.54
CA MET A 470 7.03 1.58 9.45
C MET A 470 6.28 1.66 8.12
N ARG A 471 4.99 1.33 8.10
CA ARG A 471 4.12 1.51 6.95
C ARG A 471 4.21 2.94 6.41
N ASP A 472 4.01 3.94 7.26
CA ASP A 472 3.97 5.34 6.86
C ASP A 472 5.33 5.88 6.37
N HIS A 473 6.45 5.25 6.78
CA HIS A 473 7.80 5.63 6.35
C HIS A 473 8.32 4.85 5.15
N MET A 474 7.66 3.74 4.81
CA MET A 474 7.87 3.02 3.55
C MET A 474 6.85 3.41 2.46
N ALA A 475 6.08 4.47 2.69
CA ALA A 475 5.08 4.97 1.75
C ALA A 475 5.73 5.51 0.47
N TYR A 476 5.02 5.40 -0.65
CA TYR A 476 5.49 5.80 -1.98
C TYR A 476 6.04 7.24 -2.04
N ASP A 477 5.38 8.18 -1.39
CA ASP A 477 5.80 9.58 -1.33
C ASP A 477 7.09 9.80 -0.52
N ARG A 478 7.46 8.86 0.33
CA ARG A 478 8.68 8.88 1.15
C ARG A 478 9.87 8.29 0.41
N VAL A 479 9.70 7.09 -0.12
CA VAL A 479 10.79 6.30 -0.72
C VAL A 479 10.88 6.41 -2.24
N GLY A 480 9.85 6.95 -2.91
CA GLY A 480 9.85 7.18 -4.36
C GLY A 480 9.48 5.97 -5.21
N LEU A 481 9.14 4.83 -4.59
CA LEU A 481 8.67 3.62 -5.27
C LEU A 481 7.59 2.91 -4.45
N PRO A 482 6.63 2.20 -5.07
CA PRO A 482 5.67 1.37 -4.34
C PRO A 482 6.37 0.13 -3.78
N ILE A 483 6.16 -0.15 -2.48
CA ILE A 483 6.75 -1.32 -1.80
C ILE A 483 5.66 -2.33 -1.47
N PHE A 484 5.79 -3.53 -2.02
CA PHE A 484 4.99 -4.69 -1.68
C PHE A 484 5.56 -5.38 -0.43
N GLN A 485 4.72 -5.95 0.41
CA GLN A 485 5.14 -6.41 1.72
C GLN A 485 5.12 -7.94 1.82
N THR A 486 6.19 -8.53 2.32
CA THR A 486 6.26 -9.93 2.72
C THR A 486 6.30 -10.01 4.25
N MET A 487 5.58 -10.95 4.84
CA MET A 487 5.53 -11.12 6.29
C MET A 487 6.72 -11.94 6.80
N GLY A 488 7.38 -11.46 7.87
CA GLY A 488 8.42 -12.18 8.60
C GLY A 488 7.97 -12.72 9.96
N ASN A 489 8.85 -13.45 10.64
CA ASN A 489 8.50 -14.08 11.90
C ASN A 489 8.39 -13.08 13.08
N HIS A 490 8.94 -11.88 12.96
CA HIS A 490 8.74 -10.81 13.93
C HIS A 490 7.50 -9.96 13.66
N ASP A 491 6.86 -10.10 12.51
CA ASP A 491 5.70 -9.32 12.09
C ASP A 491 4.35 -9.92 12.52
N TYR A 492 4.35 -11.10 13.14
CA TYR A 492 3.12 -11.76 13.58
C TYR A 492 2.56 -11.14 14.86
N THR A 493 1.26 -11.22 15.02
CA THR A 493 0.60 -10.93 16.28
C THR A 493 0.81 -12.10 17.22
N TYR A 494 1.43 -11.79 18.34
CA TYR A 494 1.73 -12.76 19.36
C TYR A 494 0.80 -12.61 20.55
N PHE A 495 0.20 -13.70 20.98
CA PHE A 495 -0.75 -13.73 22.09
C PHE A 495 -0.11 -14.43 23.29
N ASN A 496 -0.10 -13.79 24.45
CA ASN A 496 0.15 -14.46 25.71
C ASN A 496 -1.20 -14.92 26.29
N GLY A 497 -1.19 -15.86 27.24
CA GLY A 497 -2.41 -16.47 27.78
C GLY A 497 -3.39 -15.51 28.52
N SER A 498 -3.07 -14.22 28.60
CA SER A 498 -3.95 -13.17 29.14
C SER A 498 -4.53 -12.27 28.05
N ASP A 499 -4.23 -12.52 26.78
CA ASP A 499 -4.77 -11.74 25.67
C ASP A 499 -6.18 -12.24 25.34
N PRO A 500 -7.20 -11.35 25.28
CA PRO A 500 -8.57 -11.74 24.93
C PRO A 500 -8.65 -12.44 23.56
N LEU A 501 -7.81 -12.07 22.59
CA LEU A 501 -7.76 -12.72 21.30
C LEU A 501 -7.26 -14.18 21.35
N ALA A 502 -6.51 -14.55 22.40
CA ALA A 502 -6.10 -15.94 22.62
C ALA A 502 -7.25 -16.82 23.11
N ALA A 503 -8.32 -16.23 23.62
CA ALA A 503 -9.49 -16.93 24.14
C ALA A 503 -10.56 -17.18 23.06
N ASP A 504 -10.46 -16.54 21.90
CA ASP A 504 -11.38 -16.78 20.79
C ASP A 504 -11.07 -18.12 20.12
N GLU A 505 -11.91 -19.10 20.39
CA GLU A 505 -11.80 -20.47 19.87
C GLU A 505 -12.36 -20.61 18.43
N THR A 506 -12.95 -19.55 17.87
CA THR A 506 -13.63 -19.60 16.57
C THR A 506 -12.66 -19.60 15.38
N SER A 507 -11.44 -19.09 15.54
CA SER A 507 -10.43 -19.12 14.50
C SER A 507 -9.83 -20.50 14.33
N SER A 508 -9.86 -21.03 13.12
CA SER A 508 -9.57 -22.41 12.80
C SER A 508 -8.10 -22.80 12.98
N THR A 509 -7.15 -21.85 12.87
CA THR A 509 -5.72 -22.17 12.97
C THR A 509 -4.88 -21.10 13.67
N PRO A 510 -3.80 -21.48 14.39
CA PRO A 510 -2.85 -20.54 14.96
C PRO A 510 -2.21 -19.61 13.92
N ASN A 511 -2.05 -20.09 12.70
CA ASN A 511 -1.43 -19.34 11.60
C ASN A 511 -2.26 -18.13 11.20
N ILE A 512 -3.57 -18.30 11.07
CA ILE A 512 -4.49 -17.23 10.70
C ILE A 512 -4.52 -16.14 11.78
N LYS A 513 -4.66 -16.52 13.03
CA LYS A 513 -4.61 -15.55 14.15
C LYS A 513 -3.32 -14.76 14.19
N ALA A 514 -2.19 -15.43 13.98
CA ALA A 514 -0.88 -14.81 14.09
C ALA A 514 -0.64 -13.71 13.02
N GLN A 515 -1.28 -13.81 11.87
CA GLN A 515 -1.04 -12.92 10.72
C GLN A 515 -1.99 -11.72 10.63
N ARG A 516 -3.15 -11.73 11.31
CA ARG A 516 -4.23 -10.73 11.11
C ARG A 516 -3.78 -9.28 11.33
N ALA A 517 -2.95 -9.02 12.34
CA ALA A 517 -2.45 -7.67 12.57
C ALA A 517 -1.57 -7.13 11.44
N PHE A 518 -0.84 -8.01 10.78
CA PHE A 518 -0.08 -7.66 9.58
C PHE A 518 -1.02 -7.42 8.39
N GLU A 519 -1.98 -8.31 8.18
CA GLU A 519 -2.93 -8.22 7.08
C GLU A 519 -3.79 -6.97 7.14
N ASP A 520 -4.23 -6.56 8.32
CA ASP A 520 -5.03 -5.34 8.51
C ASP A 520 -4.28 -4.05 8.12
N LEU A 521 -2.94 -4.09 8.12
CA LEU A 521 -2.10 -2.95 7.74
C LEU A 521 -1.59 -3.01 6.31
N PHE A 522 -1.28 -4.21 5.81
CA PHE A 522 -0.52 -4.39 4.56
C PHE A 522 -1.29 -5.18 3.49
N GLY A 523 -2.43 -5.78 3.84
CA GLY A 523 -3.22 -6.61 2.95
C GLY A 523 -2.79 -8.08 2.95
N PRO A 524 -3.15 -8.86 1.91
CA PRO A 524 -2.95 -10.30 1.87
C PRO A 524 -1.48 -10.69 2.00
N ILE A 525 -1.23 -11.85 2.62
CA ILE A 525 0.11 -12.39 2.87
C ILE A 525 0.61 -13.35 1.78
N ASN A 526 -0.31 -13.90 0.98
CA ASN A 526 -0.02 -14.73 -0.19
C ASN A 526 -0.64 -14.02 -1.38
N TYR A 527 0.16 -13.48 -2.26
CA TYR A 527 -0.33 -12.74 -3.44
C TYR A 527 0.74 -12.68 -4.52
N SER A 528 0.32 -12.33 -5.73
CA SER A 528 1.21 -12.15 -6.88
C SER A 528 0.94 -10.83 -7.60
N TRP A 529 1.91 -10.41 -8.40
CA TRP A 529 1.81 -9.25 -9.26
C TRP A 529 2.77 -9.37 -10.44
N ASN A 530 2.47 -8.66 -11.54
CA ASN A 530 3.23 -8.80 -12.79
C ASN A 530 3.88 -7.48 -13.21
N ARG A 531 5.11 -7.55 -13.73
CA ARG A 531 5.79 -6.45 -14.42
C ARG A 531 6.57 -6.99 -15.61
N GLY A 532 6.39 -6.36 -16.76
CA GLY A 532 7.01 -6.90 -17.97
C GLY A 532 6.63 -8.34 -18.23
N ASP A 533 7.62 -9.18 -18.41
CA ASP A 533 7.49 -10.63 -18.53
C ASP A 533 7.91 -11.36 -17.25
N THR A 534 7.75 -10.69 -16.11
CA THR A 534 8.07 -11.21 -14.78
C THR A 534 6.81 -11.35 -13.95
N HIS A 535 6.65 -12.52 -13.32
CA HIS A 535 5.64 -12.81 -12.32
C HIS A 535 6.29 -12.84 -10.94
N ILE A 536 5.82 -12.02 -10.03
CA ILE A 536 6.40 -11.86 -8.70
C ILE A 536 5.38 -12.32 -7.67
N VAL A 537 5.79 -13.21 -6.80
CA VAL A 537 4.95 -13.83 -5.76
C VAL A 537 5.50 -13.47 -4.40
N SER A 538 4.65 -13.06 -3.47
CA SER A 538 4.99 -12.90 -2.06
C SER A 538 4.22 -13.91 -1.23
N MET A 539 4.91 -14.66 -0.38
CA MET A 539 4.30 -15.67 0.47
C MET A 539 4.90 -15.66 1.87
N ARG A 540 4.04 -15.87 2.86
CA ARG A 540 4.51 -16.24 4.21
C ARG A 540 5.04 -17.68 4.18
N ASP A 541 6.25 -17.91 4.68
CA ASP A 541 6.95 -19.21 4.67
C ASP A 541 7.22 -19.80 6.05
N MET A 542 6.47 -19.35 7.06
CA MET A 542 6.55 -19.90 8.41
C MET A 542 5.19 -20.36 8.91
N LEU A 543 5.15 -21.49 9.59
CA LEU A 543 3.98 -21.99 10.28
C LEU A 543 4.19 -21.92 11.79
N TRP A 544 3.27 -21.22 12.47
CA TRP A 544 3.26 -21.16 13.93
C TRP A 544 2.62 -22.42 14.49
N THR A 545 3.30 -23.05 15.44
CA THR A 545 2.85 -24.27 16.10
C THR A 545 2.11 -23.99 17.42
N LYS A 546 2.20 -22.76 17.92
CA LYS A 546 1.52 -22.31 19.12
C LYS A 546 1.49 -20.80 19.20
N LEU A 547 0.40 -20.27 19.78
CA LEU A 547 0.21 -18.85 20.06
C LEU A 547 0.51 -18.57 21.55
N THR A 548 1.72 -18.81 22.01
CA THR A 548 2.16 -18.58 23.39
C THR A 548 3.48 -17.85 23.44
N SER A 549 3.81 -17.29 24.60
CA SER A 549 5.08 -16.64 24.88
C SER A 549 6.29 -17.43 24.33
N GLY A 550 7.10 -16.78 23.51
CA GLY A 550 8.19 -17.43 22.82
C GLY A 550 7.76 -18.33 21.65
N GLY A 551 6.64 -17.97 20.99
CA GLY A 551 5.97 -18.71 19.92
C GLY A 551 6.87 -19.55 19.04
N GLY A 552 6.58 -20.86 18.96
CA GLY A 552 7.29 -21.73 18.05
C GLY A 552 6.80 -21.58 16.64
N TYR A 553 7.69 -21.34 15.70
CA TYR A 553 7.40 -21.43 14.27
C TYR A 553 8.42 -22.36 13.60
N LYS A 554 8.11 -22.83 12.42
CA LYS A 554 9.01 -23.59 11.56
C LYS A 554 8.92 -23.06 10.14
N LEU A 555 10.00 -23.15 9.38
CA LEU A 555 9.98 -22.94 7.95
C LEU A 555 9.12 -24.03 7.31
N ALA A 556 7.97 -23.67 6.79
CA ALA A 556 7.07 -24.52 6.02
C ALA A 556 5.96 -23.66 5.40
N PHE A 557 5.33 -24.18 4.36
CA PHE A 557 4.06 -23.70 3.79
C PHE A 557 2.93 -24.63 4.21
N SER A 558 1.71 -24.12 4.39
CA SER A 558 0.54 -24.98 4.57
C SER A 558 0.15 -25.64 3.24
N ASP A 559 -0.66 -26.69 3.31
CA ASP A 559 -1.14 -27.36 2.09
C ASP A 559 -1.98 -26.41 1.23
N GLU A 560 -2.75 -25.50 1.85
CA GLU A 560 -3.54 -24.47 1.17
C GLU A 560 -2.63 -23.46 0.46
N GLN A 561 -1.52 -23.04 1.08
CA GLN A 561 -0.55 -22.14 0.44
C GLN A 561 0.13 -22.80 -0.77
N VAL A 562 0.48 -24.08 -0.66
CA VAL A 562 1.06 -24.85 -1.78
C VAL A 562 0.05 -25.00 -2.92
N GLU A 563 -1.22 -25.23 -2.59
CA GLU A 563 -2.28 -25.35 -3.58
C GLU A 563 -2.60 -23.99 -4.23
N TRP A 564 -2.67 -22.91 -3.43
CA TRP A 564 -2.83 -21.56 -3.95
C TRP A 564 -1.73 -21.20 -4.95
N LEU A 565 -0.47 -21.46 -4.61
CA LEU A 565 0.66 -21.20 -5.51
C LEU A 565 0.56 -22.03 -6.80
N ARG A 566 0.11 -23.29 -6.70
CA ARG A 566 -0.09 -24.14 -7.87
C ARG A 566 -1.14 -23.55 -8.82
N GLN A 567 -2.26 -23.06 -8.27
CA GLN A 567 -3.32 -22.43 -9.05
C GLN A 567 -2.81 -21.14 -9.71
N ASP A 568 -2.17 -20.26 -8.96
CA ASP A 568 -1.63 -19.00 -9.46
C ASP A 568 -0.63 -19.24 -10.61
N LEU A 569 0.35 -20.12 -10.38
CA LEU A 569 1.36 -20.48 -11.38
C LEU A 569 0.80 -21.25 -12.59
N SER A 570 -0.38 -21.86 -12.49
CA SER A 570 -1.02 -22.54 -13.63
C SER A 570 -1.41 -21.57 -14.75
N PHE A 571 -1.62 -20.30 -14.40
CA PHE A 571 -1.94 -19.23 -15.34
C PHE A 571 -0.70 -18.48 -15.87
N VAL A 572 0.50 -18.83 -15.39
CA VAL A 572 1.74 -18.15 -15.75
C VAL A 572 2.48 -18.96 -16.82
N PRO A 573 2.73 -18.40 -18.03
CA PRO A 573 3.51 -19.06 -19.06
C PRO A 573 4.92 -19.44 -18.58
N LYS A 574 5.42 -20.61 -18.99
CA LYS A 574 6.69 -21.15 -18.50
C LYS A 574 7.94 -20.42 -19.00
N ASP A 575 7.79 -19.53 -19.96
CA ASP A 575 8.85 -18.63 -20.46
C ASP A 575 8.95 -17.33 -19.67
N LYS A 576 8.09 -17.10 -18.67
CA LYS A 576 8.17 -15.95 -17.77
C LYS A 576 9.30 -16.14 -16.76
N LEU A 577 9.89 -15.03 -16.34
CA LEU A 577 10.68 -15.00 -15.11
C LEU A 577 9.72 -15.06 -13.91
N VAL A 578 10.01 -15.96 -12.97
CA VAL A 578 9.26 -16.06 -11.70
C VAL A 578 10.17 -15.66 -10.55
N ILE A 579 9.71 -14.73 -9.70
CA ILE A 579 10.41 -14.30 -8.50
C ILE A 579 9.51 -14.60 -7.29
N LEU A 580 9.97 -15.48 -6.40
CA LEU A 580 9.30 -15.76 -5.13
C LEU A 580 9.98 -14.96 -4.02
N CYS A 581 9.22 -14.13 -3.33
CA CYS A 581 9.64 -13.36 -2.16
C CYS A 581 9.12 -14.04 -0.89
N VAL A 582 10.04 -14.45 -0.02
CA VAL A 582 9.78 -15.11 1.25
C VAL A 582 10.67 -14.50 2.34
N HIS A 583 10.45 -14.87 3.59
CA HIS A 583 11.28 -14.37 4.68
C HIS A 583 12.45 -15.31 5.02
N ILE A 584 12.17 -16.58 5.31
CA ILE A 584 13.18 -17.54 5.73
C ILE A 584 13.81 -18.21 4.50
N PRO A 585 15.15 -18.29 4.40
CA PRO A 585 15.78 -18.93 3.26
C PRO A 585 15.36 -20.40 3.08
N LEU A 586 15.01 -20.77 1.87
CA LEU A 586 14.59 -22.13 1.52
C LEU A 586 15.77 -23.07 1.33
N VAL A 587 16.96 -22.54 1.12
CA VAL A 587 18.20 -23.31 0.93
C VAL A 587 18.50 -24.23 2.11
N ASN A 588 18.84 -25.47 1.82
CA ASN A 588 19.10 -26.56 2.77
C ASN A 588 17.87 -27.05 3.56
N SER A 589 16.65 -26.63 3.21
CA SER A 589 15.44 -27.17 3.83
C SER A 589 15.10 -28.53 3.23
N SER A 590 14.78 -29.49 4.08
CA SER A 590 14.21 -30.78 3.71
C SER A 590 12.70 -30.87 3.95
N GLU A 591 12.08 -29.77 4.33
CA GLU A 591 10.63 -29.71 4.56
C GLU A 591 9.87 -29.96 3.26
N LYS A 592 8.89 -30.88 3.33
CA LYS A 592 8.15 -31.34 2.14
C LYS A 592 7.50 -30.21 1.36
N SER A 593 6.82 -29.30 2.05
CA SER A 593 6.13 -28.17 1.42
C SER A 593 7.12 -27.21 0.73
N VAL A 594 8.29 -26.99 1.33
CA VAL A 594 9.36 -26.19 0.71
C VAL A 594 9.88 -26.85 -0.58
N GLN A 595 10.09 -28.19 -0.57
CA GLN A 595 10.53 -28.91 -1.77
C GLN A 595 9.46 -28.90 -2.87
N GLN A 596 8.17 -28.90 -2.53
CA GLN A 596 7.08 -28.76 -3.49
C GLN A 596 7.11 -27.38 -4.16
N VAL A 597 7.28 -26.31 -3.39
CA VAL A 597 7.40 -24.93 -3.89
C VAL A 597 8.61 -24.80 -4.83
N ILE A 598 9.80 -25.24 -4.40
CA ILE A 598 11.00 -25.21 -5.24
C ILE A 598 10.78 -26.00 -6.55
N SER A 599 10.09 -27.13 -6.48
CA SER A 599 9.81 -27.97 -7.67
C SER A 599 8.89 -27.26 -8.66
N MET A 600 7.90 -26.52 -8.20
CA MET A 600 7.02 -25.72 -9.07
C MET A 600 7.81 -24.57 -9.75
N LEU A 601 8.69 -23.89 -9.03
CA LEU A 601 9.55 -22.85 -9.59
C LEU A 601 10.52 -23.42 -10.65
N ALA A 602 11.05 -24.62 -10.44
CA ALA A 602 11.97 -25.28 -11.36
C ALA A 602 11.36 -25.67 -12.73
N GLU A 603 10.06 -25.49 -12.91
CA GLU A 603 9.39 -25.67 -14.19
C GLU A 603 9.53 -24.47 -15.13
N TYR A 604 9.97 -23.32 -14.61
CA TYR A 604 10.13 -22.08 -15.39
C TYR A 604 11.54 -21.98 -15.97
N GLN A 605 11.64 -21.23 -17.06
CA GLN A 605 12.92 -21.00 -17.74
C GLN A 605 13.94 -20.32 -16.83
N GLU A 606 13.48 -19.36 -16.02
CA GLU A 606 14.28 -18.63 -15.02
C GLU A 606 13.40 -18.38 -13.78
N ALA A 607 13.90 -18.77 -12.62
CA ALA A 607 13.19 -18.57 -11.36
C ALA A 607 14.17 -18.16 -10.26
N HIS A 608 13.78 -17.16 -9.48
CA HIS A 608 14.57 -16.65 -8.36
C HIS A 608 13.75 -16.64 -7.08
N ILE A 609 14.43 -16.86 -5.95
CA ILE A 609 13.89 -16.72 -4.60
C ILE A 609 14.63 -15.57 -3.94
N MET A 610 13.89 -14.63 -3.37
CA MET A 610 14.41 -13.51 -2.58
C MET A 610 14.04 -13.76 -1.12
N SER A 611 15.04 -13.89 -0.23
CA SER A 611 14.83 -14.17 1.18
C SER A 611 15.68 -13.29 2.09
N GLY A 612 15.35 -13.20 3.39
CA GLY A 612 16.01 -12.42 4.43
C GLY A 612 16.38 -13.23 5.68
N HIS A 613 15.86 -12.83 6.85
CA HIS A 613 15.88 -13.55 8.13
C HIS A 613 17.25 -13.77 8.77
N THR A 614 18.26 -14.06 7.98
CA THR A 614 19.55 -14.54 8.51
C THR A 614 20.54 -13.40 8.80
N HIS A 615 20.26 -12.18 8.35
CA HIS A 615 21.11 -11.00 8.44
C HIS A 615 22.54 -11.23 7.91
N TYR A 616 22.64 -12.06 6.85
CA TYR A 616 23.88 -12.23 6.08
C TYR A 616 23.56 -12.50 4.62
N MET A 617 24.51 -12.26 3.75
CA MET A 617 24.36 -12.53 2.32
C MET A 617 24.74 -13.95 1.97
N ARG A 618 23.91 -14.57 1.12
CA ARG A 618 24.25 -15.82 0.47
C ARG A 618 23.56 -15.91 -0.87
N ASN A 619 24.33 -16.09 -1.93
CA ASN A 619 23.81 -16.37 -3.25
C ASN A 619 24.00 -17.85 -3.57
N GLU A 620 22.88 -18.54 -3.88
CA GLU A 620 22.85 -19.97 -4.11
C GLU A 620 22.30 -20.27 -5.52
N PRO A 621 23.20 -20.35 -6.53
CA PRO A 621 22.79 -20.53 -7.94
C PRO A 621 22.33 -21.96 -8.27
N THR A 622 22.50 -22.90 -7.36
CA THR A 622 22.28 -24.34 -7.61
C THR A 622 21.24 -24.97 -6.67
N LEU A 623 20.26 -24.17 -6.20
CA LEU A 623 19.24 -24.67 -5.28
C LEU A 623 18.45 -25.84 -5.89
N SER A 624 18.02 -25.72 -7.14
CA SER A 624 17.41 -26.78 -7.96
C SER A 624 17.43 -26.31 -9.43
N LYS A 625 17.43 -27.18 -10.36
CA LYS A 625 17.30 -27.04 -11.83
C LYS A 625 16.90 -25.64 -12.36
N GLY A 626 17.79 -24.65 -12.25
CA GLY A 626 17.55 -23.29 -12.72
C GLY A 626 16.90 -22.35 -11.68
N VAL A 627 16.65 -22.80 -10.46
CA VAL A 627 16.18 -21.94 -9.37
C VAL A 627 17.39 -21.38 -8.62
N TYR A 628 17.43 -20.07 -8.51
CA TYR A 628 18.49 -19.32 -7.82
C TYR A 628 17.92 -18.68 -6.56
N GLU A 629 18.57 -18.83 -5.40
CA GLU A 629 18.17 -18.14 -4.18
C GLU A 629 19.16 -17.05 -3.80
N HIS A 630 18.62 -15.83 -3.55
CA HIS A 630 19.31 -14.68 -3.01
C HIS A 630 18.89 -14.46 -1.56
N VAL A 631 19.76 -14.81 -0.63
CA VAL A 631 19.58 -14.48 0.79
C VAL A 631 20.18 -13.10 1.03
N HIS A 632 19.38 -12.17 1.48
CA HIS A 632 19.80 -10.78 1.66
C HIS A 632 20.30 -10.51 3.07
N ALA A 633 21.34 -9.69 3.16
CA ALA A 633 21.71 -9.05 4.40
C ALA A 633 20.67 -8.02 4.82
N ALA A 634 20.60 -7.74 6.10
CA ALA A 634 19.54 -6.94 6.69
C ALA A 634 19.75 -5.43 6.50
N VAL A 635 18.66 -4.69 6.24
CA VAL A 635 18.64 -3.22 6.28
C VAL A 635 19.08 -2.71 7.66
N CYS A 636 18.70 -3.41 8.72
CA CYS A 636 19.08 -3.07 10.08
C CYS A 636 20.52 -3.46 10.44
N GLY A 637 21.26 -4.11 9.54
CA GLY A 637 22.58 -4.67 9.85
C GLY A 637 22.50 -5.64 11.02
N ALA A 638 23.41 -5.49 11.98
CA ALA A 638 23.32 -6.22 13.23
C ALA A 638 22.35 -5.53 14.21
N TRP A 639 21.05 -5.65 13.93
CA TRP A 639 19.93 -5.14 14.78
C TRP A 639 20.10 -3.67 15.19
N TRP A 640 20.50 -2.80 14.27
CA TRP A 640 20.77 -1.38 14.51
C TRP A 640 21.90 -1.08 15.52
N TYR A 641 22.67 -2.08 15.94
CA TYR A 641 23.85 -1.84 16.79
C TYR A 641 25.08 -1.38 16.00
N ALA A 642 25.12 -1.62 14.70
CA ALA A 642 26.24 -1.31 13.83
C ALA A 642 25.78 -0.85 12.44
N ASN A 643 26.72 -0.35 11.62
CA ASN A 643 26.56 -0.07 10.21
C ASN A 643 27.03 -1.25 9.34
N THR A 644 26.99 -2.43 9.90
CA THR A 644 27.40 -3.68 9.24
C THR A 644 26.58 -4.83 9.78
N ASN A 645 26.37 -5.82 8.93
CA ASN A 645 25.83 -7.12 9.29
C ASN A 645 26.92 -8.00 9.95
N GLY A 646 26.52 -9.14 10.50
CA GLY A 646 27.45 -10.07 11.15
C GLY A 646 28.47 -10.71 10.21
N ASP A 647 28.19 -10.75 8.92
CA ASP A 647 29.07 -11.22 7.85
C ASP A 647 29.95 -10.12 7.26
N GLY A 648 29.87 -8.90 7.78
CA GLY A 648 30.63 -7.75 7.34
C GLY A 648 30.05 -6.95 6.17
N SER A 649 28.95 -7.38 5.56
CA SER A 649 28.25 -6.58 4.57
C SER A 649 27.67 -5.31 5.22
N PRO A 650 27.61 -4.17 4.52
CA PRO A 650 27.00 -2.96 5.09
C PRO A 650 25.49 -3.13 5.32
N ASN A 651 24.89 -2.27 6.15
CA ASN A 651 23.44 -2.06 6.14
C ASN A 651 23.03 -1.65 4.74
N GLY A 652 21.98 -2.25 4.17
CA GLY A 652 21.62 -1.95 2.79
C GLY A 652 20.51 -2.82 2.24
N TYR A 653 20.40 -2.83 0.94
CA TYR A 653 19.35 -3.55 0.20
C TYR A 653 19.86 -4.08 -1.14
N GLY A 654 19.21 -5.12 -1.64
CA GLY A 654 19.49 -5.66 -2.97
C GLY A 654 18.76 -4.88 -4.06
N VAL A 655 19.37 -4.72 -5.23
CA VAL A 655 18.76 -4.10 -6.42
C VAL A 655 18.95 -5.04 -7.61
N TYR A 656 17.85 -5.33 -8.30
CA TYR A 656 17.78 -6.24 -9.44
C TYR A 656 17.24 -5.50 -10.65
N ASP A 657 18.06 -5.34 -11.68
CA ASP A 657 17.64 -4.73 -12.95
C ASP A 657 17.12 -5.82 -13.89
N ILE A 658 15.84 -5.78 -14.20
CA ILE A 658 15.11 -6.78 -14.97
C ILE A 658 14.75 -6.21 -16.34
N GLU A 659 14.98 -6.99 -17.41
CA GLU A 659 14.57 -6.65 -18.75
C GLU A 659 13.97 -7.87 -19.45
N GLY A 660 12.73 -7.71 -19.90
CA GLY A 660 11.94 -8.81 -20.42
C GLY A 660 11.64 -9.85 -19.33
N ASN A 661 12.10 -11.06 -19.54
CA ASN A 661 11.95 -12.21 -18.64
C ASN A 661 13.26 -12.65 -17.97
N THR A 662 14.23 -11.74 -17.83
CA THR A 662 15.57 -12.07 -17.33
C THR A 662 16.09 -10.98 -16.39
N ILE A 663 16.77 -11.37 -15.32
CA ILE A 663 17.54 -10.45 -14.50
C ILE A 663 18.86 -10.16 -15.22
N LYS A 664 19.06 -8.89 -15.63
CA LYS A 664 20.23 -8.46 -16.38
C LYS A 664 21.39 -7.99 -15.53
N ASN A 665 21.08 -7.59 -14.29
CA ASN A 665 22.08 -7.13 -13.35
C ASN A 665 21.52 -7.20 -11.92
N TRP A 666 22.37 -7.42 -10.94
CA TRP A 666 22.06 -7.18 -9.53
C TRP A 666 23.28 -6.77 -8.75
N TYR A 667 23.06 -6.03 -7.70
CA TYR A 667 24.08 -5.59 -6.76
C TYR A 667 23.47 -5.33 -5.40
N TYR A 668 24.29 -5.25 -4.39
CA TYR A 668 23.91 -4.83 -3.07
C TYR A 668 24.30 -3.37 -2.85
N LYS A 669 23.40 -2.55 -2.35
CA LYS A 669 23.59 -1.13 -2.11
C LYS A 669 23.64 -0.87 -0.60
N GLY A 670 24.79 -0.41 -0.09
CA GLY A 670 24.91 0.08 1.26
C GLY A 670 24.22 1.45 1.44
N VAL A 671 23.79 1.77 2.66
CA VAL A 671 23.08 3.03 2.97
C VAL A 671 23.91 4.00 3.84
N ASN A 672 25.09 3.61 4.25
CA ASN A 672 25.91 4.42 5.15
C ASN A 672 26.98 5.19 4.41
N THR A 673 27.28 6.41 4.85
CA THR A 673 28.34 7.24 4.31
C THR A 673 29.65 6.45 4.14
N ASN A 674 30.29 6.58 2.98
CA ASN A 674 31.46 5.82 2.52
C ASN A 674 31.21 4.34 2.20
N MET A 675 30.01 3.84 2.31
CA MET A 675 29.58 2.48 1.91
C MET A 675 28.35 2.52 0.98
N ASP A 676 27.89 3.70 0.65
CA ASP A 676 26.67 3.99 -0.14
C ASP A 676 26.94 4.10 -1.65
N ASP A 677 28.16 3.96 -2.10
CA ASP A 677 28.47 3.88 -3.52
C ASP A 677 28.20 2.46 -4.07
N VAL A 678 27.58 2.33 -5.21
CA VAL A 678 27.28 1.04 -5.87
C VAL A 678 28.57 0.25 -6.15
N SER A 679 29.71 0.93 -6.36
CA SER A 679 30.99 0.29 -6.58
C SER A 679 31.61 -0.30 -5.29
N TYR A 680 31.10 0.05 -4.12
CA TYR A 680 31.57 -0.47 -2.83
C TYR A 680 31.08 -1.90 -2.60
N GLN A 681 31.71 -2.85 -3.31
CA GLN A 681 31.37 -4.27 -3.24
C GLN A 681 32.47 -5.13 -2.61
N ILE A 682 33.62 -4.53 -2.25
CA ILE A 682 34.80 -5.25 -1.75
C ILE A 682 35.39 -4.51 -0.57
N ARG A 683 35.69 -5.24 0.52
CA ARG A 683 36.51 -4.76 1.63
C ARG A 683 37.73 -5.66 1.81
N LEU A 684 38.92 -5.06 1.92
CA LEU A 684 40.19 -5.79 2.03
C LEU A 684 40.75 -5.74 3.43
N TYR A 685 41.38 -6.86 3.87
CA TYR A 685 42.06 -6.99 5.16
C TYR A 685 43.35 -7.71 5.01
N ARG A 686 44.34 -7.42 5.91
CA ARG A 686 45.50 -8.29 6.14
C ARG A 686 45.12 -9.46 7.04
N GLY A 687 45.63 -10.65 6.74
CA GLY A 687 45.38 -11.87 7.53
C GLY A 687 45.98 -11.88 8.92
N ASP A 688 46.97 -11.02 9.17
CA ASP A 688 47.61 -10.76 10.44
C ASP A 688 47.10 -9.49 11.16
N HIS A 689 46.03 -8.89 10.64
CA HIS A 689 45.45 -7.67 11.18
C HIS A 689 45.10 -7.82 12.67
N LYS A 690 45.47 -6.86 13.49
CA LYS A 690 45.14 -6.78 14.91
C LYS A 690 43.91 -5.91 15.07
N SER A 691 42.79 -6.49 15.47
CA SER A 691 41.60 -5.68 15.83
C SER A 691 42.01 -4.77 17.02
N GLY A 692 41.93 -3.43 16.81
CA GLY A 692 42.24 -2.42 17.82
C GLY A 692 41.31 -2.49 19.01
N GLY A 693 41.71 -3.12 20.07
CA GLY A 693 41.04 -3.26 21.36
C GLY A 693 41.67 -4.31 22.23
N SER A 694 41.41 -4.27 23.53
CA SER A 694 42.00 -5.15 24.56
C SER A 694 41.76 -6.66 24.39
N LYS A 695 41.16 -7.07 23.24
CA LYS A 695 40.85 -8.47 22.96
C LYS A 695 41.53 -8.89 21.65
N GLU A 696 42.78 -9.30 21.76
CA GLU A 696 43.64 -9.81 20.67
C GLU A 696 43.12 -11.08 19.98
N TYR A 697 41.85 -11.39 20.04
CA TYR A 697 41.31 -12.71 19.77
C TYR A 697 41.35 -13.16 18.30
N TYR A 698 41.62 -12.27 17.34
CA TYR A 698 41.40 -12.63 15.94
C TYR A 698 42.55 -12.30 14.99
N ALA A 699 43.56 -11.64 15.48
CA ALA A 699 44.57 -11.00 14.66
C ALA A 699 45.54 -11.94 13.91
N GLN A 700 45.65 -13.18 14.28
CA GLN A 700 46.70 -14.08 13.73
C GLN A 700 46.13 -15.33 13.02
N GLN A 701 44.86 -15.37 12.73
CA GLN A 701 44.24 -16.61 12.27
C GLN A 701 44.60 -16.99 10.84
N HIS A 702 44.86 -16.02 9.97
CA HIS A 702 45.14 -16.28 8.57
C HIS A 702 46.61 -16.15 8.22
N GLY A 703 47.44 -15.55 9.10
CA GLY A 703 48.85 -15.44 8.99
C GLY A 703 49.39 -14.21 8.27
N ASP A 704 50.71 -13.94 8.48
CA ASP A 704 51.44 -12.86 7.80
C ASP A 704 51.50 -13.11 6.29
N GLY A 705 51.30 -12.05 5.51
CA GLY A 705 51.30 -12.13 4.05
C GLY A 705 50.02 -12.68 3.43
N VAL A 706 49.01 -12.94 4.24
CA VAL A 706 47.68 -13.30 3.72
C VAL A 706 46.84 -12.05 3.48
N LEU A 707 46.20 -11.99 2.31
CA LEU A 707 45.18 -11.01 1.95
C LEU A 707 43.81 -11.66 2.02
N LEU A 708 42.86 -10.99 2.69
CA LEU A 708 41.48 -11.35 2.72
C LEU A 708 40.64 -10.29 1.96
N ALA A 709 39.63 -10.73 1.23
CA ALA A 709 38.66 -9.89 0.60
C ALA A 709 37.24 -10.35 0.96
N ASN A 710 36.47 -9.47 1.58
CA ASN A 710 35.06 -9.65 1.71
C ASN A 710 34.37 -9.05 0.45
N VAL A 711 33.88 -9.92 -0.42
CA VAL A 711 33.25 -9.55 -1.69
C VAL A 711 31.76 -9.70 -1.55
N PHE A 712 31.10 -8.60 -1.16
CA PHE A 712 29.67 -8.59 -0.86
C PHE A 712 28.87 -9.08 -2.05
N ASN A 713 27.77 -9.77 -1.81
CA ASN A 713 26.86 -10.26 -2.82
C ASN A 713 27.46 -11.24 -3.85
N SER A 714 28.72 -11.72 -3.67
CA SER A 714 29.32 -12.68 -4.59
C SER A 714 28.71 -14.07 -4.43
N ASP A 715 28.65 -14.77 -5.55
CA ASP A 715 28.35 -16.20 -5.61
C ASP A 715 29.59 -17.01 -6.02
N PRO A 716 29.53 -18.35 -6.02
CA PRO A 716 30.66 -19.20 -6.39
C PRO A 716 31.17 -19.04 -7.83
N SER A 717 30.43 -18.42 -8.74
CA SER A 717 30.82 -18.20 -10.15
C SER A 717 31.72 -16.99 -10.34
N TRP A 718 31.76 -16.08 -9.36
CA TRP A 718 32.56 -14.85 -9.47
C TRP A 718 34.05 -15.14 -9.49
N THR A 719 34.78 -14.36 -10.28
CA THR A 719 36.24 -14.43 -10.33
C THR A 719 36.84 -13.27 -9.56
N VAL A 720 37.68 -13.58 -8.56
CA VAL A 720 38.35 -12.56 -7.73
C VAL A 720 39.85 -12.60 -7.98
N LYS A 721 40.39 -11.57 -8.62
CA LYS A 721 41.78 -11.46 -9.06
C LYS A 721 42.60 -10.58 -8.12
N VAL A 722 43.86 -10.93 -7.91
CA VAL A 722 44.84 -10.14 -7.13
C VAL A 722 45.92 -9.62 -8.05
N TYR A 723 46.25 -8.36 -7.85
CA TYR A 723 47.38 -7.69 -8.47
C TYR A 723 48.32 -7.17 -7.38
N GLU A 724 49.59 -7.50 -7.49
CA GLU A 724 50.67 -7.01 -6.60
C GLU A 724 51.55 -6.05 -7.41
N ASN A 725 51.73 -4.82 -6.95
CA ASN A 725 52.49 -3.76 -7.64
C ASN A 725 52.05 -3.57 -9.11
N GLY A 726 50.70 -3.65 -9.36
CA GLY A 726 50.10 -3.50 -10.69
C GLY A 726 50.16 -4.77 -11.57
N THR A 727 50.84 -5.84 -11.15
CA THR A 727 50.92 -7.08 -11.91
C THR A 727 49.95 -8.12 -11.40
N TYR A 728 49.18 -8.77 -12.28
CA TYR A 728 48.34 -9.90 -11.92
C TYR A 728 49.18 -11.06 -11.34
N THR A 729 48.84 -11.55 -10.17
CA THR A 729 49.60 -12.59 -9.45
C THR A 729 48.79 -13.86 -9.18
N GLY A 730 47.47 -13.81 -9.26
CA GLY A 730 46.62 -14.99 -9.09
C GLY A 730 45.19 -14.67 -8.73
N ASN A 731 44.37 -15.71 -8.56
CA ASN A 731 43.02 -15.62 -8.09
C ASN A 731 42.90 -15.92 -6.59
N MET A 732 42.04 -15.19 -5.91
CA MET A 732 41.66 -15.53 -4.54
C MET A 732 40.72 -16.76 -4.53
N VAL A 733 40.78 -17.49 -3.43
CA VAL A 733 39.94 -18.66 -3.21
C VAL A 733 38.86 -18.31 -2.18
N ARG A 734 37.62 -18.59 -2.50
CA ARG A 734 36.50 -18.42 -1.57
C ARG A 734 36.68 -19.37 -0.38
N MET A 735 36.51 -18.84 0.82
CA MET A 735 36.57 -19.63 2.04
C MET A 735 35.25 -20.34 2.25
N PRO A 736 35.23 -21.63 2.57
CA PRO A 736 33.96 -22.33 2.81
C PRO A 736 33.31 -21.84 4.10
N ASN A 737 32.00 -21.70 4.07
CA ASN A 737 31.24 -21.45 5.29
C ASN A 737 31.18 -22.72 6.14
N LYS A 738 31.01 -22.57 7.45
CA LYS A 738 30.83 -23.68 8.38
C LYS A 738 29.74 -24.67 7.99
N LYS A 739 28.69 -24.19 7.36
CA LYS A 739 27.54 -25.01 6.86
C LYS A 739 27.92 -25.85 5.62
N GLU A 740 28.93 -25.41 4.86
CA GLU A 740 29.43 -26.12 3.67
C GLU A 740 30.45 -27.18 3.98
N ILE A 741 31.01 -27.19 5.22
CA ILE A 741 31.98 -28.18 5.64
C ILE A 741 31.26 -29.42 6.17
N PRO A 742 31.52 -30.64 5.64
CA PRO A 742 30.86 -31.83 6.12
C PRO A 742 31.11 -32.06 7.62
N ALA A 743 30.10 -32.43 8.36
CA ALA A 743 30.11 -32.60 9.81
C ALA A 743 31.09 -33.71 10.32
N LYS A 744 31.68 -34.47 9.43
CA LYS A 744 32.64 -35.56 9.71
C LYS A 744 33.88 -35.42 8.83
N GLY A 745 34.67 -34.36 9.06
CA GLY A 745 36.05 -34.26 8.59
C GLY A 745 36.95 -34.12 9.78
N THR A 746 37.90 -35.05 9.92
CA THR A 746 38.98 -34.90 10.86
C THR A 746 39.74 -33.59 10.55
N GLY A 747 39.64 -32.62 11.43
CA GLY A 747 40.29 -31.32 11.26
C GLY A 747 39.41 -30.09 11.36
N VAL A 748 38.09 -30.26 11.60
CA VAL A 748 37.21 -29.13 11.91
C VAL A 748 37.43 -28.74 13.37
N ASP A 749 38.02 -27.58 13.56
CA ASP A 749 38.34 -27.04 14.89
C ASP A 749 37.06 -26.85 15.72
N ASN A 750 37.25 -27.03 17.01
CA ASN A 750 36.26 -26.75 18.03
C ASN A 750 35.53 -25.42 17.75
N PRO A 751 34.19 -25.40 17.64
CA PRO A 751 33.43 -24.21 17.35
C PRO A 751 33.64 -23.07 18.35
N THR A 752 34.27 -23.34 19.50
CA THR A 752 34.58 -22.33 20.50
C THR A 752 35.95 -21.67 20.30
N LYS A 753 36.77 -22.16 19.35
CA LYS A 753 38.03 -21.52 18.98
C LYS A 753 38.01 -21.17 17.49
N PRO A 754 38.34 -19.93 17.14
CA PRO A 754 38.43 -19.54 15.75
C PRO A 754 39.55 -20.30 15.06
N SER A 755 39.27 -20.95 13.94
CA SER A 755 40.23 -21.60 13.11
C SER A 755 40.79 -20.68 12.04
N VAL A 756 41.96 -21.02 11.52
CA VAL A 756 42.56 -20.36 10.33
C VAL A 756 41.65 -20.42 9.07
N ASN A 757 40.60 -21.21 9.11
CA ASN A 757 39.63 -21.38 8.06
C ASN A 757 38.27 -20.67 8.38
N SER A 758 38.22 -19.85 9.42
CA SER A 758 37.04 -19.11 9.75
C SER A 758 36.72 -18.09 8.65
N SER A 759 35.49 -18.17 8.10
CA SER A 759 34.93 -17.18 7.16
C SER A 759 34.23 -16.03 7.86
N GLN A 760 34.50 -15.79 9.13
CA GLN A 760 33.96 -14.66 9.87
C GLN A 760 34.65 -13.35 9.45
N ASP A 761 33.86 -12.30 9.23
CA ASP A 761 34.37 -10.98 8.89
C ASP A 761 35.01 -10.29 10.10
N TRP A 762 36.23 -9.83 9.93
CA TRP A 762 37.02 -9.21 10.95
C TRP A 762 36.50 -7.87 11.44
N TRP A 763 36.01 -7.07 10.54
CA TRP A 763 35.48 -5.77 10.87
C TRP A 763 34.21 -5.92 11.71
N ALA A 764 33.27 -6.77 11.28
CA ALA A 764 32.07 -7.04 12.03
C ALA A 764 32.37 -7.55 13.45
N ILE A 765 33.32 -8.50 13.58
CA ILE A 765 33.73 -9.01 14.89
C ILE A 765 34.35 -7.92 15.74
N GLY A 766 35.30 -7.17 15.20
CA GLY A 766 36.01 -6.12 15.95
C GLY A 766 35.02 -5.09 16.51
N TYR A 767 34.04 -4.67 15.71
CA TYR A 767 33.07 -3.72 16.15
C TYR A 767 32.02 -4.32 17.12
N LEU A 768 31.35 -5.38 16.73
CA LEU A 768 30.24 -5.93 17.52
C LEU A 768 30.73 -6.53 18.86
N VAL A 769 31.83 -7.26 18.84
CA VAL A 769 32.40 -7.89 20.05
C VAL A 769 33.29 -6.92 20.80
N GLY A 770 34.22 -6.26 20.12
CA GLY A 770 35.22 -5.40 20.72
C GLY A 770 34.67 -4.08 21.27
N VAL A 771 33.85 -3.40 20.47
CA VAL A 771 33.32 -2.08 20.82
C VAL A 771 31.95 -2.18 21.51
N LYS A 772 31.03 -2.92 20.95
CA LYS A 772 29.67 -3.03 21.50
C LYS A 772 29.52 -4.08 22.60
N GLY A 773 30.55 -4.87 22.88
CA GLY A 773 30.55 -5.87 23.96
C GLY A 773 29.56 -7.02 23.76
N ARG A 774 29.17 -7.28 22.50
CA ARG A 774 28.22 -8.34 22.15
C ARG A 774 28.89 -9.71 22.18
N SER A 775 28.11 -10.77 22.41
CA SER A 775 28.70 -12.11 22.34
C SER A 775 28.97 -12.45 20.87
N ARG A 776 30.15 -13.07 20.65
CA ARG A 776 30.57 -13.48 19.31
C ARG A 776 29.52 -14.35 18.60
N ASP A 777 28.99 -15.34 19.34
CA ASP A 777 28.10 -16.35 18.76
C ASP A 777 26.70 -15.80 18.39
N SER A 778 26.31 -14.63 18.96
CA SER A 778 25.03 -14.00 18.69
C SER A 778 25.09 -12.99 17.54
N TYR A 779 26.25 -12.42 17.22
CA TYR A 779 26.34 -11.27 16.32
C TYR A 779 27.35 -11.40 15.20
N SER A 780 28.18 -12.42 15.22
CA SER A 780 29.21 -12.67 14.21
C SER A 780 28.88 -13.96 13.45
N THR A 781 28.74 -13.86 12.16
CA THR A 781 28.32 -14.95 11.28
C THR A 781 29.48 -15.33 10.37
N ASN A 782 29.66 -16.62 10.12
CA ASN A 782 30.53 -17.08 9.03
C ASN A 782 29.88 -16.71 7.71
N GLY A 783 30.49 -15.82 6.94
CA GLY A 783 30.04 -15.36 5.64
C GLY A 783 30.22 -16.40 4.54
N PHE A 784 29.53 -16.20 3.43
CA PHE A 784 29.62 -17.04 2.23
C PHE A 784 30.50 -16.40 1.13
N HIS A 785 30.98 -15.19 1.36
CA HIS A 785 31.60 -14.32 0.35
C HIS A 785 32.97 -13.75 0.81
N LEU A 786 33.67 -14.45 1.75
CA LEU A 786 35.04 -14.12 2.15
C LEU A 786 36.01 -14.93 1.30
N TYR A 787 37.03 -14.25 0.75
CA TYR A 787 38.04 -14.80 -0.12
C TYR A 787 39.42 -14.64 0.51
N LYS A 788 40.35 -15.57 0.21
CA LYS A 788 41.71 -15.62 0.76
C LYS A 788 42.72 -15.77 -0.36
N TYR A 789 43.89 -15.07 -0.20
CA TYR A 789 45.05 -15.18 -1.07
C TYR A 789 46.33 -15.01 -0.26
N THR A 790 47.38 -15.77 -0.59
CA THR A 790 48.73 -15.56 -0.01
C THR A 790 49.53 -14.71 -0.98
N LEU A 791 49.91 -13.52 -0.54
CA LEU A 791 50.71 -12.59 -1.34
C LEU A 791 52.12 -13.16 -1.62
N LYS A 792 52.62 -12.90 -2.82
CA LYS A 792 54.02 -13.22 -3.17
C LYS A 792 55.00 -12.26 -2.46
N ASP A 793 54.59 -11.00 -2.35
CA ASP A 793 55.25 -9.98 -1.56
C ASP A 793 54.25 -9.38 -0.57
N LYS A 794 54.46 -9.67 0.71
CA LYS A 794 53.57 -9.18 1.77
C LYS A 794 53.50 -7.66 1.89
N ASN A 795 54.47 -6.94 1.32
CA ASN A 795 54.55 -5.49 1.35
C ASN A 795 54.03 -4.85 0.03
N ALA A 796 53.62 -5.65 -0.94
CA ALA A 796 53.13 -5.14 -2.21
C ALA A 796 51.95 -4.20 -2.05
N ALA A 797 51.88 -3.19 -2.91
CA ALA A 797 50.65 -2.46 -3.16
C ALA A 797 49.66 -3.41 -3.85
N VAL A 798 48.49 -3.63 -3.24
CA VAL A 798 47.54 -4.60 -3.72
C VAL A 798 46.35 -3.92 -4.43
N ARG A 799 45.81 -4.62 -5.44
CA ARG A 799 44.53 -4.33 -6.03
C ARG A 799 43.79 -5.65 -6.21
N VAL A 800 42.55 -5.69 -5.77
CA VAL A 800 41.65 -6.84 -5.95
C VAL A 800 40.56 -6.44 -6.91
N GLU A 801 40.27 -7.29 -7.89
CA GLU A 801 39.17 -7.14 -8.83
C GLU A 801 38.24 -8.34 -8.75
N ALA A 802 36.98 -8.11 -8.46
CA ALA A 802 35.94 -9.12 -8.53
C ALA A 802 35.10 -8.89 -9.79
N THR A 803 34.93 -9.95 -10.57
CA THR A 803 34.08 -9.91 -11.78
C THR A 803 32.90 -10.81 -11.56
N ASP A 804 31.71 -10.25 -11.69
CA ASP A 804 30.45 -10.97 -11.58
C ASP A 804 30.06 -11.73 -12.86
N GLN A 805 28.94 -12.44 -12.83
CA GLN A 805 28.43 -13.19 -13.99
C GLN A 805 27.94 -12.32 -15.14
N PHE A 806 27.71 -11.02 -14.90
CA PHE A 806 27.32 -10.05 -15.93
C PHE A 806 28.50 -9.36 -16.60
N GLY A 807 29.71 -9.59 -16.07
CA GLY A 807 30.95 -8.96 -16.52
C GLY A 807 31.26 -7.62 -15.85
N ASN A 808 30.48 -7.22 -14.83
CA ASN A 808 30.83 -6.03 -14.06
C ASN A 808 32.10 -6.30 -13.25
N VAL A 809 32.97 -5.30 -13.17
CA VAL A 809 34.23 -5.39 -12.44
C VAL A 809 34.22 -4.40 -11.29
N TYR A 810 34.27 -4.92 -10.08
CA TYR A 810 34.45 -4.16 -8.85
C TYR A 810 35.90 -4.21 -8.42
N SER A 811 36.45 -3.08 -7.97
CA SER A 811 37.88 -2.99 -7.63
C SER A 811 38.09 -2.32 -6.27
N ALA A 812 39.00 -2.89 -5.46
CA ALA A 812 39.43 -2.30 -4.22
C ALA A 812 40.96 -2.30 -4.13
N THR A 813 41.52 -1.21 -3.60
CA THR A 813 42.97 -1.05 -3.38
C THR A 813 43.31 -0.72 -1.93
N THR A 814 42.34 -0.21 -1.19
CA THR A 814 42.53 0.18 0.21
C THR A 814 42.38 -1.02 1.12
N ILE A 815 43.44 -1.35 1.84
CA ILE A 815 43.40 -2.33 2.93
C ILE A 815 42.89 -1.62 4.18
N THR A 816 41.86 -2.19 4.79
CA THR A 816 41.34 -1.72 6.07
C THR A 816 42.36 -2.14 7.16
N GLU A 817 43.19 -1.20 7.58
CA GLU A 817 44.31 -1.48 8.55
C GLU A 817 43.86 -1.21 9.99
N ASP A 818 43.08 -0.20 10.23
CA ASP A 818 42.49 0.12 11.50
C ASP A 818 40.97 0.28 11.39
N TYR A 819 40.27 -0.23 12.41
CA TYR A 819 38.85 0.05 12.52
C TYR A 819 38.67 1.52 12.90
N ASP A 820 38.39 2.36 11.91
CA ASP A 820 37.83 3.67 12.21
C ASP A 820 36.37 3.49 12.62
N TYR A 821 36.17 3.21 13.89
CA TYR A 821 34.83 3.06 14.45
C TYR A 821 34.04 4.35 14.43
N SER A 822 34.66 5.51 14.14
CA SER A 822 33.96 6.76 13.90
C SER A 822 33.09 6.71 12.62
N LEU A 823 33.50 5.93 11.63
CA LEU A 823 32.74 5.66 10.42
C LEU A 823 31.47 4.81 10.69
N MET A 824 31.39 4.20 11.85
CA MET A 824 30.24 3.43 12.31
C MET A 824 29.37 4.18 13.33
N SER A 825 29.74 5.41 13.67
CA SER A 825 28.89 6.25 14.49
C SER A 825 27.65 6.64 13.70
N VAL A 826 26.51 6.48 14.32
CA VAL A 826 25.25 7.01 13.84
C VAL A 826 25.42 8.52 13.65
N LYS A 827 25.07 9.06 12.50
CA LYS A 827 24.99 10.52 12.27
C LYS A 827 24.06 11.16 13.28
#